data_2b6d25dd204d9b5d3eb0ebbcccb4132c
#
_entry.id   2b6d25dd204d9b5d3eb0ebbcccb4132c
#
_cell.length_a   1.000
_cell.length_b   1.000
_cell.length_c   1.000
_cell.angle_alpha   90.00
_cell.angle_beta   90.00
_cell.angle_gamma   90.00
#
_symmetry.space_group_name_H-M   'P 1'
#
loop_
_entity.id
_entity.type
_entity.pdbx_description
1 polymer ?
#
loop_
_entity_poly.entity_id
_entity_poly.type
_entity_poly.pdbx_seq_one_letter_code
_entity_poly.pdbx_strand_id
1 'polypeptide(L)'
;MTHMDSFEKRRPPGREKRKNKLAVLMYGVLFTGALFSLNLFKPHLGEFLNYKFYDFLLPALPENERPLAPVVIVDIDERSLREFGQWPWPRHRVAALVEKIGSLGVLSIGLDVLFAEPDRTSLLAIRGELRRDLGLRLETKGVPADLLDPDKKFAEVLSRNAAVLGYQFLFDDEPGASGCLLHPLPGNRLGDRGKEGPWEGVIRGRGVACNLPVFSRAAGASGFFNISPDADGILRRIPLLVEYGGKLYPSLALATLIRAMPPQGVLLKWGESGPLSLFLNQTEIPLSPQGTVLIGFRGKGKTFEYISAADVLAGRVPKSRLQGKISFVGTTASGMKELKSTPFDPVFPGVEVHATVVDNILKKDFRVRPQWAAGCESMLIVACGFLSALILSRTGAGWSSLLLGILAMGIWQGSTLVFHRQGVFLSPVLPLMSLAVNFSLLTFLKFWREEQRAREQTRELAMVQEATIESLSSLVETRDPETGGHIKRTQNYVKTLAEGLKKHPRFREELDDENIDLLGKSAPLHDIGKVGVSDRILLKPGKLTPPEFEEMKKHTVYGRDALQSAEGKLGRISFLRFAWEIAYTHHERWDGSGYPRGLGGEAIPVSGRLMALADAYDAMTSKRIYKPPVSHDSAVGIIREERGRHFDPDVVDAFLELEHKFREISRKHADA
;
A
#
# COMPACT_ATOMS: atom_id res chain seq x y z
N MET A 1 25.95 -17.42 -52.93
CA MET A 1 24.49 -17.63 -52.91
C MET A 1 24.17 -18.32 -51.59
N THR A 2 23.90 -17.61 -50.50
CA THR A 2 23.29 -18.09 -49.22
C THR A 2 23.63 -17.13 -48.07
N HIS A 3 23.18 -15.86 -48.13
CA HIS A 3 23.11 -14.97 -46.96
C HIS A 3 22.19 -13.76 -47.25
N MET A 4 20.98 -14.03 -47.67
CA MET A 4 19.99 -12.97 -47.93
C MET A 4 18.61 -13.39 -47.47
N ASP A 5 18.47 -13.77 -46.17
CA ASP A 5 17.15 -14.11 -45.61
C ASP A 5 17.08 -13.76 -44.13
N SER A 6 17.41 -12.53 -43.76
CA SER A 6 17.09 -11.98 -42.44
C SER A 6 16.60 -10.53 -42.48
N PHE A 7 15.88 -10.15 -43.53
CA PHE A 7 14.99 -8.98 -43.43
C PHE A 7 13.78 -9.37 -42.59
N GLU A 8 13.93 -9.23 -41.30
CA GLU A 8 12.85 -9.41 -40.32
C GLU A 8 11.68 -8.49 -40.70
N LYS A 9 10.58 -9.09 -41.20
CA LYS A 9 9.37 -8.40 -41.61
C LYS A 9 8.97 -7.41 -40.54
N ARG A 10 9.20 -6.12 -40.76
CA ARG A 10 8.67 -5.03 -39.89
C ARG A 10 7.18 -5.29 -39.71
N ARG A 11 6.78 -5.68 -38.50
CA ARG A 11 5.40 -5.94 -38.16
C ARG A 11 4.61 -4.63 -38.23
N PRO A 12 3.41 -4.61 -38.80
CA PRO A 12 2.64 -3.38 -38.95
C PRO A 12 2.38 -2.73 -37.59
N PRO A 13 2.54 -1.42 -37.42
CA PRO A 13 2.52 -0.69 -36.14
C PRO A 13 1.21 -0.88 -35.34
N GLY A 14 0.10 -1.24 -36.00
CA GLY A 14 -1.18 -1.56 -35.37
C GLY A 14 -1.18 -2.88 -34.58
N ARG A 15 -0.43 -3.88 -34.99
CA ARG A 15 -0.36 -5.21 -34.36
C ARG A 15 0.39 -5.16 -33.03
N GLU A 16 1.40 -4.31 -32.94
CA GLU A 16 2.21 -4.15 -31.73
C GLU A 16 1.48 -3.34 -30.65
N LYS A 17 0.76 -2.26 -31.04
CA LYS A 17 -0.12 -1.52 -30.13
C LYS A 17 -1.22 -2.43 -29.54
N ARG A 18 -1.74 -3.37 -30.33
CA ARG A 18 -2.75 -4.33 -29.86
C ARG A 18 -2.15 -5.35 -28.87
N LYS A 19 -0.93 -5.85 -29.12
CA LYS A 19 -0.23 -6.76 -28.19
C LYS A 19 0.03 -6.08 -26.84
N ASN A 20 0.41 -4.81 -26.82
CA ASN A 20 0.64 -4.06 -25.59
C ASN A 20 -0.63 -3.86 -24.77
N LYS A 21 -1.74 -3.50 -25.42
CA LYS A 21 -3.05 -3.37 -24.74
C LYS A 21 -3.46 -4.70 -24.11
N LEU A 22 -3.28 -5.80 -24.83
CA LEU A 22 -3.59 -7.14 -24.33
C LEU A 22 -2.70 -7.53 -23.15
N ALA A 23 -1.40 -7.23 -23.23
CA ALA A 23 -0.47 -7.53 -22.13
C ALA A 23 -0.80 -6.73 -20.86
N VAL A 24 -1.11 -5.43 -20.96
CA VAL A 24 -1.56 -4.62 -19.82
C VAL A 24 -2.81 -5.21 -19.19
N LEU A 25 -3.79 -5.61 -20.02
CA LEU A 25 -5.01 -6.26 -19.55
C LEU A 25 -4.71 -7.58 -18.83
N MET A 26 -3.87 -8.43 -19.42
CA MET A 26 -3.48 -9.72 -18.80
C MET A 26 -2.80 -9.54 -17.44
N TYR A 27 -1.83 -8.63 -17.33
CA TYR A 27 -1.18 -8.35 -16.04
C TYR A 27 -2.16 -7.77 -15.02
N GLY A 28 -3.06 -6.90 -15.44
CA GLY A 28 -4.10 -6.37 -14.55
C GLY A 28 -5.04 -7.45 -14.02
N VAL A 29 -5.45 -8.38 -14.87
CA VAL A 29 -6.27 -9.55 -14.45
C VAL A 29 -5.47 -10.44 -13.51
N LEU A 30 -4.19 -10.67 -13.78
CA LEU A 30 -3.32 -11.49 -12.93
C LEU A 30 -3.13 -10.87 -11.55
N PHE A 31 -2.85 -9.56 -11.46
CA PHE A 31 -2.73 -8.86 -10.18
C PHE A 31 -4.05 -8.84 -9.40
N THR A 32 -5.16 -8.62 -10.10
CA THR A 32 -6.50 -8.69 -9.50
C THR A 32 -6.78 -10.09 -8.97
N GLY A 33 -6.45 -11.13 -9.73
CA GLY A 33 -6.58 -12.53 -9.31
C GLY A 33 -5.72 -12.86 -8.09
N ALA A 34 -4.50 -12.34 -8.02
CA ALA A 34 -3.63 -12.52 -6.86
C ALA A 34 -4.22 -11.85 -5.61
N LEU A 35 -4.73 -10.61 -5.72
CA LEU A 35 -5.36 -9.90 -4.61
C LEU A 35 -6.66 -10.59 -4.15
N PHE A 36 -7.47 -11.05 -5.09
CA PHE A 36 -8.67 -11.83 -4.80
C PHE A 36 -8.35 -13.14 -4.07
N SER A 37 -7.34 -13.88 -4.55
CA SER A 37 -6.87 -15.10 -3.90
C SER A 37 -6.32 -14.82 -2.49
N LEU A 38 -5.56 -13.74 -2.31
CA LEU A 38 -5.07 -13.33 -0.98
C LEU A 38 -6.24 -13.06 -0.03
N ASN A 39 -7.28 -12.37 -0.48
CA ASN A 39 -8.49 -12.14 0.32
C ASN A 39 -9.21 -13.44 0.69
N LEU A 40 -9.24 -14.41 -0.22
CA LEU A 40 -9.91 -15.70 0.01
C LEU A 40 -9.14 -16.61 0.98
N PHE A 41 -7.80 -16.70 0.82
CA PHE A 41 -6.96 -17.62 1.61
C PHE A 41 -6.40 -17.01 2.90
N LYS A 42 -6.37 -15.69 3.02
CA LYS A 42 -5.90 -14.95 4.20
C LYS A 42 -6.89 -13.87 4.63
N PRO A 43 -8.12 -14.25 5.04
CA PRO A 43 -9.18 -13.28 5.36
C PRO A 43 -8.83 -12.36 6.54
N HIS A 44 -8.01 -12.82 7.49
CA HIS A 44 -7.61 -12.02 8.67
C HIS A 44 -6.94 -10.69 8.32
N LEU A 45 -6.17 -10.62 7.20
CA LEU A 45 -5.59 -9.36 6.75
C LEU A 45 -6.67 -8.37 6.30
N GLY A 46 -7.63 -8.86 5.52
CA GLY A 46 -8.77 -8.08 5.08
C GLY A 46 -9.65 -7.62 6.26
N GLU A 47 -9.89 -8.50 7.23
CA GLU A 47 -10.66 -8.18 8.45
C GLU A 47 -10.01 -7.08 9.27
N PHE A 48 -8.70 -7.13 9.49
CA PHE A 48 -7.96 -6.08 10.20
C PHE A 48 -8.15 -4.70 9.53
N LEU A 49 -8.01 -4.64 8.21
CA LEU A 49 -8.20 -3.39 7.44
C LEU A 49 -9.66 -2.91 7.52
N ASN A 50 -10.61 -3.85 7.48
CA ASN A 50 -12.04 -3.55 7.61
C ASN A 50 -12.37 -2.98 8.99
N TYR A 51 -11.75 -3.48 10.06
CA TYR A 51 -11.91 -2.94 11.42
C TYR A 51 -11.42 -1.49 11.49
N LYS A 52 -10.26 -1.18 10.94
CA LYS A 52 -9.72 0.20 10.93
C LYS A 52 -10.61 1.16 10.14
N PHE A 53 -11.16 0.69 9.04
CA PHE A 53 -12.11 1.50 8.28
C PHE A 53 -13.44 1.69 9.03
N TYR A 54 -13.94 0.64 9.68
CA TYR A 54 -15.13 0.75 10.53
C TYR A 54 -14.92 1.78 11.65
N ASP A 55 -13.80 1.72 12.36
CA ASP A 55 -13.43 2.68 13.41
C ASP A 55 -13.36 4.11 12.88
N PHE A 56 -12.89 4.29 11.63
CA PHE A 56 -12.82 5.60 10.98
C PHE A 56 -14.23 6.17 10.68
N LEU A 57 -15.19 5.31 10.32
CA LEU A 57 -16.55 5.75 9.98
C LEU A 57 -17.39 6.14 11.21
N LEU A 58 -17.14 5.51 12.36
CA LEU A 58 -17.95 5.72 13.57
C LEU A 58 -17.96 7.17 14.09
N PRO A 59 -16.82 7.88 14.24
CA PRO A 59 -16.78 9.25 14.74
C PRO A 59 -17.44 10.27 13.81
N ALA A 60 -17.60 9.93 12.53
CA ALA A 60 -18.27 10.80 11.56
C ALA A 60 -19.80 10.80 11.68
N LEU A 61 -20.36 9.98 12.57
CA LEU A 61 -21.79 10.05 12.92
C LEU A 61 -22.04 11.30 13.76
N PRO A 62 -23.09 12.09 13.46
CA PRO A 62 -23.41 13.27 14.26
C PRO A 62 -23.59 12.87 15.71
N GLU A 63 -22.72 13.39 16.58
CA GLU A 63 -22.82 13.23 18.00
C GLU A 63 -24.13 13.88 18.48
N ASN A 64 -24.97 13.07 19.15
CA ASN A 64 -25.99 13.56 20.10
C ASN A 64 -27.26 14.29 19.63
N GLU A 65 -27.71 14.18 18.41
CA GLU A 65 -29.06 14.69 18.09
C GLU A 65 -30.23 13.80 18.58
N ARG A 66 -29.95 12.58 19.04
CA ARG A 66 -30.95 11.66 19.53
C ARG A 66 -30.85 11.52 21.06
N PRO A 67 -31.90 11.86 21.83
CA PRO A 67 -31.92 11.66 23.26
C PRO A 67 -31.65 10.18 23.57
N LEU A 68 -30.83 9.90 24.59
CA LEU A 68 -30.57 8.54 25.05
C LEU A 68 -31.85 7.82 25.45
N ALA A 69 -31.87 6.50 25.36
CA ALA A 69 -32.93 5.69 25.92
C ALA A 69 -32.99 5.87 27.46
N PRO A 70 -34.11 5.53 28.08
CA PRO A 70 -34.28 5.66 29.54
C PRO A 70 -33.48 4.59 30.27
N VAL A 71 -32.15 4.68 30.17
CA VAL A 71 -31.20 3.78 30.84
C VAL A 71 -30.30 4.61 31.76
N VAL A 72 -30.02 4.09 32.95
CA VAL A 72 -29.22 4.74 33.99
C VAL A 72 -28.24 3.73 34.59
N ILE A 73 -27.05 4.20 34.95
CA ILE A 73 -26.04 3.39 35.61
C ILE A 73 -25.94 3.81 37.08
N VAL A 74 -26.15 2.84 37.97
CA VAL A 74 -25.88 3.02 39.40
C VAL A 74 -24.47 2.49 39.65
N ASP A 75 -23.58 3.42 39.93
CA ASP A 75 -22.12 3.19 39.93
C ASP A 75 -21.61 2.98 41.38
N ILE A 76 -20.96 1.85 41.59
CA ILE A 76 -20.16 1.63 42.79
C ILE A 76 -18.79 2.30 42.53
N ASP A 77 -18.79 3.61 42.72
CA ASP A 77 -17.66 4.51 42.44
C ASP A 77 -16.74 4.66 43.68
N GLU A 78 -15.65 5.45 43.52
CA GLU A 78 -14.74 5.76 44.62
C GLU A 78 -15.39 6.39 45.83
N ARG A 79 -16.44 7.16 45.63
CA ARG A 79 -17.19 7.74 46.73
C ARG A 79 -17.97 6.68 47.49
N SER A 80 -18.55 5.75 46.78
CA SER A 80 -19.29 4.63 47.35
C SER A 80 -18.35 3.74 48.23
N LEU A 81 -17.11 3.54 47.76
CA LEU A 81 -16.12 2.79 48.53
C LEU A 81 -15.65 3.55 49.79
N ARG A 82 -15.50 4.88 49.70
CA ARG A 82 -15.14 5.71 50.87
C ARG A 82 -16.20 5.76 51.93
N GLU A 83 -17.50 5.87 51.53
CA GLU A 83 -18.63 6.00 52.46
C GLU A 83 -19.02 4.64 53.07
N PHE A 84 -18.93 3.56 52.28
CA PHE A 84 -19.47 2.26 52.66
C PHE A 84 -18.44 1.13 52.74
N GLY A 85 -17.15 1.42 52.60
CA GLY A 85 -16.07 0.44 52.66
C GLY A 85 -15.78 -0.25 51.32
N GLN A 86 -14.71 -1.04 51.34
CA GLN A 86 -14.21 -1.73 50.16
C GLN A 86 -15.18 -2.80 49.62
N TRP A 87 -15.15 -2.99 48.32
CA TRP A 87 -15.90 -4.06 47.67
C TRP A 87 -15.11 -5.41 47.78
N PRO A 88 -15.76 -6.57 47.90
CA PRO A 88 -17.20 -6.80 47.85
C PRO A 88 -17.94 -6.40 49.14
N TRP A 89 -19.08 -5.70 48.95
CA TRP A 89 -19.90 -5.33 50.11
C TRP A 89 -20.64 -6.50 50.72
N PRO A 90 -20.94 -6.43 52.04
CA PRO A 90 -21.83 -7.37 52.69
C PRO A 90 -23.19 -7.43 52.01
N ARG A 91 -23.80 -8.62 51.93
CA ARG A 91 -25.06 -8.86 51.21
C ARG A 91 -26.20 -8.00 51.70
N HIS A 92 -26.27 -7.69 53.00
CA HIS A 92 -27.30 -6.78 53.52
C HIS A 92 -27.21 -5.37 52.91
N ARG A 93 -26.01 -4.90 52.56
CA ARG A 93 -25.82 -3.59 51.94
C ARG A 93 -26.20 -3.64 50.45
N VAL A 94 -25.83 -4.70 49.76
CA VAL A 94 -26.23 -4.93 48.33
C VAL A 94 -27.78 -5.06 48.28
N ALA A 95 -28.38 -5.78 49.23
CA ALA A 95 -29.85 -5.87 49.36
C ALA A 95 -30.48 -4.48 49.54
N ALA A 96 -29.96 -3.66 50.46
CA ALA A 96 -30.45 -2.30 50.68
C ALA A 96 -30.33 -1.41 49.43
N LEU A 97 -29.24 -1.57 48.64
CA LEU A 97 -29.07 -0.86 47.36
C LEU A 97 -30.15 -1.25 46.37
N VAL A 98 -30.34 -2.57 46.12
CA VAL A 98 -31.35 -3.09 45.18
C VAL A 98 -32.78 -2.69 45.62
N GLU A 99 -33.08 -2.80 46.89
CA GLU A 99 -34.39 -2.40 47.45
C GLU A 99 -34.67 -0.91 47.24
N LYS A 100 -33.69 -0.03 47.50
CA LYS A 100 -33.83 1.41 47.27
C LYS A 100 -33.97 1.73 45.78
N ILE A 101 -33.17 1.13 44.90
CA ILE A 101 -33.32 1.31 43.43
C ILE A 101 -34.74 0.90 43.01
N GLY A 102 -35.24 -0.25 43.47
CA GLY A 102 -36.57 -0.72 43.15
C GLY A 102 -37.65 0.21 43.65
N SER A 103 -37.55 0.73 44.91
CA SER A 103 -38.51 1.69 45.51
C SER A 103 -38.60 3.02 44.75
N LEU A 104 -37.52 3.39 44.00
CA LEU A 104 -37.51 4.58 43.14
C LEU A 104 -38.18 4.34 41.78
N GLY A 105 -38.74 3.14 41.54
CA GLY A 105 -39.63 2.86 40.41
C GLY A 105 -38.94 2.55 39.11
N VAL A 106 -37.76 1.91 39.12
CA VAL A 106 -37.11 1.39 37.92
C VAL A 106 -37.92 0.27 37.30
N LEU A 107 -37.78 0.07 35.98
CA LEU A 107 -38.42 -1.02 35.25
C LEU A 107 -37.75 -2.37 35.50
N SER A 108 -36.42 -2.36 35.53
CA SER A 108 -35.59 -3.52 35.85
C SER A 108 -34.22 -3.10 36.32
N ILE A 109 -33.51 -4.03 37.00
CA ILE A 109 -32.18 -3.82 37.56
C ILE A 109 -31.25 -4.94 37.05
N GLY A 110 -30.31 -4.62 36.15
CA GLY A 110 -29.24 -5.53 35.73
C GLY A 110 -28.06 -5.41 36.68
N LEU A 111 -27.67 -6.52 37.30
CA LEU A 111 -26.52 -6.57 38.22
C LEU A 111 -25.29 -7.13 37.47
N ASP A 112 -24.39 -6.23 37.13
CA ASP A 112 -23.09 -6.59 36.49
C ASP A 112 -22.06 -7.06 37.56
N VAL A 113 -22.48 -8.04 38.32
CA VAL A 113 -21.75 -8.59 39.47
C VAL A 113 -22.08 -10.08 39.62
N LEU A 114 -21.09 -10.85 39.98
CA LEU A 114 -21.21 -12.28 40.27
C LEU A 114 -21.24 -12.53 41.78
N PHE A 115 -22.25 -13.28 42.24
CA PHE A 115 -22.39 -13.71 43.61
C PHE A 115 -22.19 -15.23 43.73
N ALA A 116 -20.98 -15.71 43.48
CA ALA A 116 -20.67 -17.14 43.42
C ALA A 116 -20.49 -17.80 44.80
N GLU A 117 -20.19 -17.00 45.82
CA GLU A 117 -19.86 -17.51 47.16
C GLU A 117 -20.84 -16.93 48.23
N PRO A 118 -21.07 -17.66 49.32
CA PRO A 118 -21.80 -17.13 50.48
C PRO A 118 -21.14 -15.86 51.06
N ASP A 119 -21.93 -15.04 51.72
CA ASP A 119 -21.43 -13.81 52.36
C ASP A 119 -20.46 -14.14 53.50
N ARG A 120 -19.15 -13.89 53.25
CA ARG A 120 -18.08 -14.09 54.23
C ARG A 120 -18.17 -13.15 55.42
N THR A 121 -18.92 -12.03 55.30
CA THR A 121 -19.11 -11.05 56.38
C THR A 121 -20.31 -11.40 57.26
N SER A 122 -21.07 -12.45 56.95
CA SER A 122 -22.17 -12.90 57.75
C SER A 122 -21.73 -13.39 59.14
N LEU A 123 -22.53 -13.11 60.16
CA LEU A 123 -22.21 -13.55 61.51
C LEU A 123 -22.12 -15.10 61.61
N LEU A 124 -22.83 -15.80 60.75
CA LEU A 124 -22.73 -17.27 60.66
C LEU A 124 -21.39 -17.72 60.08
N ALA A 125 -20.88 -17.04 59.01
CA ALA A 125 -19.59 -17.31 58.43
C ALA A 125 -18.45 -16.98 59.43
N ILE A 126 -18.48 -15.79 60.03
CA ILE A 126 -17.51 -15.34 61.03
C ILE A 126 -17.49 -16.30 62.22
N ARG A 127 -18.65 -16.73 62.72
CA ARG A 127 -18.73 -17.73 63.79
C ARG A 127 -18.11 -19.05 63.39
N GLY A 128 -18.30 -19.48 62.13
CA GLY A 128 -17.71 -20.69 61.60
C GLY A 128 -16.21 -20.64 61.54
N GLU A 129 -15.65 -19.53 61.07
CA GLU A 129 -14.20 -19.27 60.98
C GLU A 129 -13.58 -19.16 62.37
N LEU A 130 -14.13 -18.35 63.26
CA LEU A 130 -13.64 -18.22 64.64
C LEU A 130 -13.61 -19.57 65.37
N ARG A 131 -14.63 -20.40 65.16
CA ARG A 131 -14.67 -21.76 65.75
C ARG A 131 -13.62 -22.70 65.14
N ARG A 132 -13.45 -22.65 63.83
CA ARG A 132 -12.53 -23.52 63.08
C ARG A 132 -11.06 -23.15 63.32
N ASP A 133 -10.75 -21.87 63.24
CA ASP A 133 -9.37 -21.38 63.12
C ASP A 133 -8.78 -20.96 64.49
N LEU A 134 -9.68 -20.47 65.39
CA LEU A 134 -9.25 -19.98 66.71
C LEU A 134 -9.90 -20.75 67.90
N GLY A 135 -10.78 -21.72 67.66
CA GLY A 135 -11.49 -22.42 68.73
C GLY A 135 -12.47 -21.60 69.53
N LEU A 136 -12.74 -20.35 69.10
CA LEU A 136 -13.60 -19.43 69.80
C LEU A 136 -15.07 -19.68 69.46
N ARG A 137 -15.99 -19.52 70.48
CA ARG A 137 -17.45 -19.60 70.30
C ARG A 137 -18.06 -18.20 70.34
N LEU A 138 -18.61 -17.75 69.21
CA LEU A 138 -19.41 -16.52 69.14
C LEU A 138 -20.88 -16.84 69.43
N GLU A 139 -21.46 -16.23 70.49
CA GLU A 139 -22.89 -16.32 70.78
C GLU A 139 -23.64 -15.34 69.84
N THR A 140 -24.67 -15.88 69.19
CA THR A 140 -25.52 -15.09 68.25
C THR A 140 -26.94 -14.93 68.78
N LYS A 141 -27.14 -15.19 70.11
CA LYS A 141 -28.43 -15.09 70.76
C LYS A 141 -28.91 -13.62 70.78
N GLY A 142 -30.11 -13.33 70.28
CA GLY A 142 -30.68 -11.99 70.23
C GLY A 142 -30.33 -11.19 68.96
N VAL A 143 -29.53 -11.74 68.02
CA VAL A 143 -29.27 -11.09 66.74
C VAL A 143 -30.42 -11.30 65.77
N PRO A 144 -30.92 -10.25 65.10
CA PRO A 144 -32.00 -10.35 64.11
C PRO A 144 -31.61 -11.37 62.99
N ALA A 145 -32.63 -12.15 62.54
CA ALA A 145 -32.44 -13.18 61.53
C ALA A 145 -31.81 -12.64 60.21
N ASP A 146 -32.15 -11.43 59.83
CA ASP A 146 -31.66 -10.75 58.63
C ASP A 146 -30.17 -10.44 58.71
N LEU A 147 -29.60 -10.30 59.90
CA LEU A 147 -28.12 -10.09 60.11
C LEU A 147 -27.40 -11.43 60.31
N LEU A 148 -28.12 -12.47 60.69
CA LEU A 148 -27.55 -13.81 60.80
C LEU A 148 -27.29 -14.46 59.43
N ASP A 149 -28.28 -14.28 58.51
CA ASP A 149 -28.23 -14.83 57.14
C ASP A 149 -28.56 -13.72 56.11
N PRO A 150 -27.59 -12.85 55.80
CA PRO A 150 -27.80 -11.79 54.84
C PRO A 150 -27.98 -12.29 53.41
N ASP A 151 -27.57 -13.51 53.07
CA ASP A 151 -27.82 -14.15 51.78
C ASP A 151 -29.33 -14.39 51.60
N LYS A 152 -30.02 -14.91 52.66
CA LYS A 152 -31.46 -15.08 52.65
C LYS A 152 -32.18 -13.76 52.46
N LYS A 153 -31.77 -12.71 53.18
CA LYS A 153 -32.33 -11.38 53.06
C LYS A 153 -32.17 -10.82 51.64
N PHE A 154 -30.97 -11.00 51.04
CA PHE A 154 -30.71 -10.55 49.65
C PHE A 154 -31.62 -11.32 48.68
N ALA A 155 -31.79 -12.62 48.84
CA ALA A 155 -32.72 -13.41 48.01
C ALA A 155 -34.15 -12.90 48.09
N GLU A 156 -34.66 -12.55 49.30
CA GLU A 156 -35.98 -11.96 49.46
C GLU A 156 -36.11 -10.62 48.72
N VAL A 157 -35.08 -9.76 48.76
CA VAL A 157 -35.08 -8.49 48.05
C VAL A 157 -35.07 -8.72 46.53
N LEU A 158 -34.27 -9.65 46.04
CA LEU A 158 -34.24 -10.03 44.62
C LEU A 158 -35.62 -10.49 44.13
N SER A 159 -36.36 -11.28 44.91
CA SER A 159 -37.68 -11.80 44.53
C SER A 159 -38.76 -10.72 44.40
N ARG A 160 -38.62 -9.62 45.15
CA ARG A 160 -39.59 -8.50 45.15
C ARG A 160 -39.29 -7.43 44.12
N ASN A 161 -38.06 -7.42 43.55
CA ASN A 161 -37.62 -6.44 42.59
C ASN A 161 -37.40 -7.10 41.23
N ALA A 162 -37.52 -6.33 40.15
CA ALA A 162 -37.25 -6.82 38.79
C ALA A 162 -35.74 -6.92 38.52
N ALA A 163 -35.05 -7.72 39.36
CA ALA A 163 -33.63 -7.89 39.29
C ALA A 163 -33.23 -8.99 38.26
N VAL A 164 -32.11 -8.79 37.56
CA VAL A 164 -31.46 -9.73 36.64
C VAL A 164 -30.03 -9.92 37.09
N LEU A 165 -29.65 -11.15 37.37
CA LEU A 165 -28.32 -11.47 37.85
C LEU A 165 -27.35 -11.71 36.71
N GLY A 166 -26.20 -11.04 36.74
CA GLY A 166 -25.07 -11.29 35.86
C GLY A 166 -24.33 -12.59 36.19
N TYR A 167 -23.84 -13.29 35.17
CA TYR A 167 -22.96 -14.45 35.32
C TYR A 167 -22.00 -14.52 34.13
N GLN A 168 -20.99 -15.43 34.18
CA GLN A 168 -19.97 -15.52 33.18
C GLN A 168 -19.87 -16.91 32.59
N PHE A 169 -19.83 -17.04 31.26
CA PHE A 169 -19.44 -18.26 30.56
C PHE A 169 -17.92 -18.40 30.50
N LEU A 170 -17.43 -19.64 30.62
CA LEU A 170 -16.05 -20.02 30.38
C LEU A 170 -15.98 -20.65 29.00
N PHE A 171 -15.00 -20.25 28.20
CA PHE A 171 -14.80 -20.71 26.81
C PHE A 171 -13.65 -21.69 26.69
N ASP A 172 -12.77 -21.73 27.70
CA ASP A 172 -11.71 -22.69 27.83
C ASP A 172 -12.19 -23.99 28.53
N ASP A 173 -11.37 -25.05 28.48
CA ASP A 173 -11.71 -26.34 29.10
C ASP A 173 -11.57 -26.33 30.63
N GLU A 174 -11.72 -25.21 31.27
CA GLU A 174 -11.77 -25.15 32.74
C GLU A 174 -13.10 -25.70 33.28
N PRO A 175 -13.04 -26.47 34.37
CA PRO A 175 -14.23 -27.02 34.97
C PRO A 175 -15.08 -25.91 35.56
N GLY A 176 -16.24 -25.64 34.96
CA GLY A 176 -17.22 -24.71 35.49
C GLY A 176 -17.86 -25.19 36.79
N ALA A 177 -18.57 -24.29 37.49
CA ALA A 177 -19.32 -24.63 38.69
C ALA A 177 -20.45 -25.62 38.36
N SER A 178 -20.55 -26.68 39.16
CA SER A 178 -21.67 -27.63 39.07
C SER A 178 -22.93 -27.12 39.74
N GLY A 179 -24.10 -27.44 39.19
CA GLY A 179 -25.39 -27.11 39.81
C GLY A 179 -25.86 -25.66 39.55
N CYS A 180 -25.37 -24.98 38.54
CA CYS A 180 -25.80 -23.65 38.14
C CYS A 180 -27.29 -23.63 37.71
N LEU A 181 -28.07 -22.73 38.30
CA LEU A 181 -29.40 -22.40 37.81
C LEU A 181 -29.35 -21.18 36.92
N LEU A 182 -29.48 -21.38 35.62
CA LEU A 182 -29.48 -20.35 34.59
C LEU A 182 -30.88 -20.23 33.95
N HIS A 183 -31.18 -19.06 33.42
CA HIS A 183 -32.46 -18.78 32.77
C HIS A 183 -32.26 -18.71 31.25
N PRO A 184 -32.56 -19.78 30.48
CA PRO A 184 -32.44 -19.76 29.03
C PRO A 184 -33.47 -18.83 28.41
N LEU A 185 -33.15 -18.33 27.23
CA LEU A 185 -34.06 -17.52 26.43
C LEU A 185 -35.25 -18.38 25.98
N PRO A 186 -36.51 -18.07 26.39
CA PRO A 186 -37.67 -18.73 25.83
C PRO A 186 -37.87 -18.24 24.40
N GLY A 187 -37.60 -19.05 23.41
CA GLY A 187 -37.74 -18.61 22.01
C GLY A 187 -38.04 -19.77 21.06
N ASN A 188 -38.85 -19.47 20.05
CA ASN A 188 -39.13 -20.37 18.95
C ASN A 188 -38.23 -20.03 17.75
N ARG A 189 -37.72 -21.05 17.03
CA ARG A 189 -36.95 -20.91 15.82
C ARG A 189 -37.90 -20.68 14.63
N LEU A 190 -37.66 -19.61 13.85
CA LEU A 190 -38.38 -19.32 12.63
C LEU A 190 -37.44 -19.62 11.44
N GLY A 191 -37.81 -20.54 10.53
CA GLY A 191 -37.02 -20.80 9.32
C GLY A 191 -35.99 -21.90 9.52
N ASP A 192 -36.24 -22.98 9.27
CA ASP A 192 -35.77 -24.28 8.83
C ASP A 192 -36.73 -25.38 9.35
N ARG A 193 -37.11 -26.27 8.47
CA ARG A 193 -38.20 -27.23 8.70
C ARG A 193 -37.89 -28.14 9.91
N GLY A 194 -38.34 -27.73 11.12
CA GLY A 194 -38.60 -28.65 12.22
C GLY A 194 -37.42 -29.51 12.76
N LYS A 195 -36.18 -29.16 12.47
CA LYS A 195 -35.04 -29.83 13.10
C LYS A 195 -34.68 -29.10 14.39
N GLU A 196 -35.02 -29.72 15.52
CA GLU A 196 -34.31 -29.48 16.77
C GLU A 196 -32.86 -29.97 16.59
N GLY A 197 -32.03 -29.16 15.93
CA GLY A 197 -30.60 -29.41 15.75
C GLY A 197 -29.78 -28.51 16.66
N PRO A 198 -28.48 -28.76 16.81
CA PRO A 198 -27.59 -27.90 17.59
C PRO A 198 -27.64 -26.48 17.04
N TRP A 199 -27.47 -25.49 17.93
CA TRP A 199 -27.46 -24.06 17.60
C TRP A 199 -26.17 -23.71 16.85
N GLU A 200 -26.00 -24.26 15.62
CA GLU A 200 -24.80 -24.12 14.82
C GLU A 200 -24.48 -22.65 14.54
N GLY A 201 -23.20 -22.30 14.61
CA GLY A 201 -22.69 -20.96 14.38
C GLY A 201 -22.61 -20.09 15.63
N VAL A 202 -23.52 -20.24 16.60
CA VAL A 202 -23.51 -19.44 17.84
C VAL A 202 -22.30 -19.79 18.72
N ILE A 203 -21.75 -18.77 19.37
CA ILE A 203 -20.67 -18.96 20.36
C ILE A 203 -21.11 -19.96 21.43
N ARG A 204 -20.29 -20.97 21.70
CA ARG A 204 -20.57 -22.05 22.62
C ARG A 204 -19.79 -21.89 23.93
N GLY A 205 -20.50 -21.81 25.05
CA GLY A 205 -19.92 -21.90 26.39
C GLY A 205 -19.51 -23.32 26.72
N ARG A 206 -18.37 -23.52 27.38
CA ARG A 206 -17.89 -24.80 27.86
C ARG A 206 -18.09 -24.99 29.35
N GLY A 207 -18.04 -23.92 30.11
CA GLY A 207 -18.29 -23.87 31.53
C GLY A 207 -19.03 -22.62 31.96
N VAL A 208 -19.39 -22.49 33.20
CA VAL A 208 -20.10 -21.34 33.77
C VAL A 208 -19.57 -21.02 35.16
N ALA A 209 -19.28 -19.73 35.39
CA ALA A 209 -19.17 -19.18 36.74
C ALA A 209 -20.52 -18.52 37.07
N CYS A 210 -21.27 -19.09 38.01
CA CYS A 210 -22.64 -18.72 38.28
C CYS A 210 -22.90 -18.24 39.73
N ASN A 211 -24.02 -17.55 39.90
CA ASN A 211 -24.48 -17.14 41.21
C ASN A 211 -24.95 -18.33 42.07
N LEU A 212 -24.98 -18.15 43.37
CA LEU A 212 -25.60 -19.13 44.27
C LEU A 212 -27.00 -19.48 43.82
N PRO A 213 -27.40 -20.78 43.85
CA PRO A 213 -28.76 -21.16 43.40
C PRO A 213 -29.89 -20.47 44.10
N VAL A 214 -29.70 -20.07 45.38
CA VAL A 214 -30.71 -19.31 46.17
C VAL A 214 -30.99 -17.94 45.51
N PHE A 215 -29.98 -17.24 45.02
CA PHE A 215 -30.14 -15.94 44.34
C PHE A 215 -30.74 -16.12 42.97
N SER A 216 -30.20 -17.06 42.17
CA SER A 216 -30.73 -17.32 40.82
C SER A 216 -32.21 -17.69 40.84
N ARG A 217 -32.63 -18.52 41.81
CA ARG A 217 -34.04 -18.90 42.00
C ARG A 217 -34.91 -17.72 42.40
N ALA A 218 -34.38 -16.84 43.25
CA ALA A 218 -35.12 -15.69 43.77
C ALA A 218 -35.28 -14.59 42.70
N ALA A 219 -34.28 -14.30 41.94
CA ALA A 219 -34.31 -13.29 40.87
C ALA A 219 -35.21 -13.71 39.70
N GLY A 220 -35.29 -15.00 39.39
CA GLY A 220 -36.06 -15.55 38.26
C GLY A 220 -35.64 -15.13 36.89
N ALA A 221 -34.51 -14.38 36.75
CA ALA A 221 -33.91 -13.95 35.51
C ALA A 221 -32.39 -13.80 35.68
N SER A 222 -31.64 -14.17 34.64
CA SER A 222 -30.19 -14.00 34.60
C SER A 222 -29.69 -13.81 33.17
N GLY A 223 -28.58 -13.18 33.02
CA GLY A 223 -27.92 -12.99 31.73
C GLY A 223 -26.39 -12.96 31.87
N PHE A 224 -25.68 -13.39 30.85
CA PHE A 224 -24.20 -13.37 30.88
C PHE A 224 -23.68 -11.97 30.59
N PHE A 225 -22.54 -11.62 31.19
CA PHE A 225 -21.86 -10.33 30.96
C PHE A 225 -20.53 -10.45 30.24
N ASN A 226 -20.26 -11.58 29.59
CA ASN A 226 -19.03 -11.77 28.83
C ASN A 226 -18.87 -10.69 27.75
N ILE A 227 -17.74 -10.02 27.78
CA ILE A 227 -17.32 -9.01 26.80
C ILE A 227 -15.97 -9.44 26.27
N SER A 228 -15.93 -9.87 25.00
CA SER A 228 -14.70 -10.25 24.33
C SER A 228 -14.40 -9.24 23.22
N PRO A 229 -13.23 -8.55 23.28
CA PRO A 229 -12.79 -7.67 22.20
C PRO A 229 -12.47 -8.46 20.95
N ASP A 230 -12.44 -7.77 19.79
CA ASP A 230 -11.94 -8.33 18.54
C ASP A 230 -10.44 -8.68 18.66
N ALA A 231 -9.87 -9.36 17.66
CA ALA A 231 -8.48 -9.82 17.66
C ALA A 231 -7.42 -8.72 17.82
N ASP A 232 -7.79 -7.45 17.56
CA ASP A 232 -6.92 -6.30 17.77
C ASP A 232 -7.09 -5.62 19.15
N GLY A 233 -7.82 -6.25 20.08
CA GLY A 233 -8.05 -5.77 21.43
C GLY A 233 -9.14 -4.69 21.55
N ILE A 234 -9.80 -4.31 20.46
CA ILE A 234 -10.84 -3.27 20.44
C ILE A 234 -12.23 -3.92 20.45
N LEU A 235 -13.10 -3.44 21.32
CA LEU A 235 -14.48 -3.89 21.44
C LEU A 235 -15.37 -3.19 20.41
N ARG A 236 -15.88 -3.93 19.43
CA ARG A 236 -16.84 -3.43 18.43
C ARG A 236 -18.13 -4.20 18.44
N ARG A 237 -18.09 -5.43 18.94
CA ARG A 237 -19.25 -6.32 19.01
C ARG A 237 -19.34 -7.03 20.34
N ILE A 238 -20.53 -7.44 20.69
CA ILE A 238 -20.79 -8.22 21.91
C ILE A 238 -21.68 -9.41 21.56
N PRO A 239 -21.46 -10.58 22.17
CA PRO A 239 -22.40 -11.67 22.06
C PRO A 239 -23.72 -11.28 22.74
N LEU A 240 -24.82 -11.39 21.99
CA LEU A 240 -26.16 -11.20 22.52
C LEU A 240 -26.74 -12.53 22.99
N LEU A 241 -26.31 -13.62 22.34
CA LEU A 241 -26.71 -15.00 22.62
C LEU A 241 -25.47 -15.90 22.73
N VAL A 242 -25.49 -16.84 23.67
CA VAL A 242 -24.50 -17.92 23.83
C VAL A 242 -25.24 -19.26 23.96
N GLU A 243 -24.75 -20.28 23.27
CA GLU A 243 -25.23 -21.66 23.42
C GLU A 243 -24.52 -22.33 24.59
N TYR A 244 -25.27 -23.01 25.45
CA TYR A 244 -24.74 -23.86 26.50
C TYR A 244 -25.70 -25.03 26.81
N GLY A 245 -25.20 -26.24 26.79
CA GLY A 245 -26.00 -27.44 27.09
C GLY A 245 -27.24 -27.60 26.19
N GLY A 246 -27.16 -27.23 24.91
CA GLY A 246 -28.25 -27.30 23.95
C GLY A 246 -29.30 -26.21 24.06
N LYS A 247 -29.08 -25.19 24.88
CA LYS A 247 -30.01 -24.06 25.08
C LYS A 247 -29.33 -22.74 24.78
N LEU A 248 -30.11 -21.73 24.38
CA LEU A 248 -29.61 -20.37 24.19
C LEU A 248 -29.81 -19.53 25.44
N TYR A 249 -28.82 -18.75 25.77
CA TYR A 249 -28.82 -17.85 26.91
C TYR A 249 -28.63 -16.40 26.47
N PRO A 250 -29.37 -15.45 27.05
CA PRO A 250 -29.27 -14.03 26.72
C PRO A 250 -28.10 -13.37 27.45
N SER A 251 -27.53 -12.31 26.85
CA SER A 251 -26.61 -11.40 27.55
C SER A 251 -27.37 -10.65 28.68
N LEU A 252 -26.62 -10.10 29.65
CA LEU A 252 -27.18 -9.30 30.75
C LEU A 252 -28.02 -8.13 30.21
N ALA A 253 -27.52 -7.46 29.15
CA ALA A 253 -28.26 -6.37 28.50
C ALA A 253 -29.62 -6.84 27.96
N LEU A 254 -29.63 -7.94 27.21
CA LEU A 254 -30.86 -8.51 26.63
C LEU A 254 -31.83 -9.00 27.70
N ALA A 255 -31.31 -9.74 28.69
CA ALA A 255 -32.13 -10.25 29.80
C ALA A 255 -32.78 -9.12 30.63
N THR A 256 -32.01 -8.04 30.88
CA THR A 256 -32.51 -6.87 31.61
C THR A 256 -33.60 -6.11 30.82
N LEU A 257 -33.41 -6.01 29.49
CA LEU A 257 -34.42 -5.43 28.61
C LEU A 257 -35.71 -6.27 28.57
N ILE A 258 -35.60 -7.60 28.43
CA ILE A 258 -36.75 -8.52 28.47
C ILE A 258 -37.46 -8.44 29.81
N ARG A 259 -36.73 -8.31 30.90
CA ARG A 259 -37.34 -8.17 32.25
C ARG A 259 -38.09 -6.85 32.40
N ALA A 260 -37.57 -5.75 31.83
CA ALA A 260 -38.21 -4.41 31.85
C ALA A 260 -39.47 -4.37 30.99
N MET A 261 -39.43 -5.01 29.83
CA MET A 261 -40.50 -5.02 28.83
C MET A 261 -40.73 -6.43 28.31
N PRO A 262 -41.47 -7.27 29.07
CA PRO A 262 -41.68 -8.65 28.67
C PRO A 262 -42.30 -8.76 27.28
N PRO A 263 -41.66 -9.42 26.33
CA PRO A 263 -42.22 -9.59 24.99
C PRO A 263 -43.35 -10.62 25.00
N GLN A 264 -44.34 -10.46 24.13
CA GLN A 264 -45.36 -11.48 23.87
C GLN A 264 -44.79 -12.75 23.24
N GLY A 265 -43.66 -12.64 22.59
CA GLY A 265 -42.91 -13.77 22.00
C GLY A 265 -41.51 -13.36 21.62
N VAL A 266 -40.63 -14.33 21.66
CA VAL A 266 -39.25 -14.24 21.17
C VAL A 266 -39.08 -15.17 19.98
N LEU A 267 -38.75 -14.64 18.81
CA LEU A 267 -38.54 -15.42 17.61
C LEU A 267 -37.10 -15.23 17.11
N LEU A 268 -36.47 -16.33 16.74
CA LEU A 268 -35.15 -16.33 16.13
C LEU A 268 -35.25 -16.72 14.64
N LYS A 269 -34.93 -15.81 13.76
CA LYS A 269 -34.77 -16.07 12.34
C LYS A 269 -33.42 -16.72 12.09
N TRP A 270 -33.42 -17.89 11.48
CA TRP A 270 -32.23 -18.68 11.25
C TRP A 270 -31.92 -18.81 9.76
N GLY A 271 -30.64 -18.72 9.40
CA GLY A 271 -30.13 -18.95 8.04
C GLY A 271 -29.23 -20.18 7.99
N GLU A 272 -28.61 -20.44 6.84
CA GLU A 272 -27.73 -21.61 6.63
C GLU A 272 -26.49 -21.60 7.53
N SER A 273 -25.97 -20.44 7.88
CA SER A 273 -24.72 -20.28 8.66
C SER A 273 -24.93 -19.88 10.12
N GLY A 274 -26.17 -19.84 10.61
CA GLY A 274 -26.49 -19.42 11.98
C GLY A 274 -27.64 -18.41 12.07
N PRO A 275 -27.81 -17.74 13.23
CA PRO A 275 -28.86 -16.77 13.43
C PRO A 275 -28.70 -15.56 12.50
N LEU A 276 -29.79 -15.03 11.97
CA LEU A 276 -29.84 -13.80 11.18
C LEU A 276 -30.37 -12.63 11.99
N SER A 277 -31.42 -12.85 12.77
CA SER A 277 -32.02 -11.83 13.61
C SER A 277 -32.83 -12.42 14.75
N LEU A 278 -32.96 -11.62 15.82
CA LEU A 278 -33.80 -11.88 16.98
C LEU A 278 -34.98 -10.90 16.94
N PHE A 279 -36.19 -11.40 17.01
CA PHE A 279 -37.39 -10.58 17.13
C PHE A 279 -37.87 -10.51 18.58
N LEU A 280 -37.96 -9.32 19.10
CA LEU A 280 -38.63 -9.00 20.33
C LEU A 280 -39.90 -8.19 19.98
N ASN A 281 -41.06 -8.83 20.01
CA ASN A 281 -42.29 -8.27 19.45
C ASN A 281 -42.09 -7.83 17.98
N GLN A 282 -42.20 -6.51 17.70
CA GLN A 282 -42.03 -5.91 16.39
C GLN A 282 -40.61 -5.39 16.10
N THR A 283 -39.69 -5.56 17.05
CA THR A 283 -38.31 -5.09 16.88
C THR A 283 -37.44 -6.23 16.43
N GLU A 284 -36.92 -6.10 15.20
CA GLU A 284 -35.91 -6.99 14.64
C GLU A 284 -34.51 -6.53 15.05
N ILE A 285 -33.77 -7.38 15.75
CA ILE A 285 -32.38 -7.16 16.17
C ILE A 285 -31.51 -8.02 15.26
N PRO A 286 -30.74 -7.43 14.34
CA PRO A 286 -29.87 -8.19 13.44
C PRO A 286 -28.71 -8.80 14.22
N LEU A 287 -28.40 -10.08 13.90
CA LEU A 287 -27.33 -10.84 14.51
C LEU A 287 -26.29 -11.26 13.47
N SER A 288 -25.04 -11.37 13.91
CA SER A 288 -24.04 -12.15 13.16
C SER A 288 -24.33 -13.64 13.28
N PRO A 289 -23.72 -14.50 12.42
CA PRO A 289 -23.83 -15.96 12.56
C PRO A 289 -23.41 -16.49 13.94
N GLN A 290 -22.51 -15.77 14.62
CA GLN A 290 -22.04 -16.12 15.96
C GLN A 290 -22.98 -15.66 17.09
N GLY A 291 -24.12 -15.04 16.79
CA GLY A 291 -25.03 -14.49 17.78
C GLY A 291 -24.58 -13.18 18.40
N THR A 292 -23.69 -12.44 17.72
CA THR A 292 -23.18 -11.14 18.18
C THR A 292 -23.86 -9.97 17.48
N VAL A 293 -23.83 -8.80 18.12
CA VAL A 293 -24.28 -7.51 17.56
C VAL A 293 -23.12 -6.52 17.51
N LEU A 294 -23.06 -5.68 16.47
CA LEU A 294 -22.18 -4.52 16.43
C LEU A 294 -22.74 -3.42 17.32
N ILE A 295 -21.88 -2.84 18.15
CA ILE A 295 -22.26 -1.82 19.12
C ILE A 295 -22.23 -0.43 18.44
N GLY A 296 -23.34 0.28 18.49
CA GLY A 296 -23.41 1.70 18.12
C GLY A 296 -23.05 2.56 19.32
N PHE A 297 -21.76 2.72 19.61
CA PHE A 297 -21.30 3.57 20.70
C PHE A 297 -21.79 5.00 20.53
N ARG A 298 -22.09 5.68 21.66
CA ARG A 298 -22.59 7.05 21.69
C ARG A 298 -21.50 8.10 21.89
N GLY A 299 -20.27 7.70 22.00
CA GLY A 299 -19.12 8.55 22.24
C GLY A 299 -18.16 7.93 23.26
N LYS A 300 -17.43 8.76 23.97
CA LYS A 300 -16.53 8.35 25.05
C LYS A 300 -17.31 7.80 26.25
N GLY A 301 -16.63 7.12 27.16
CA GLY A 301 -17.22 6.63 28.40
C GLY A 301 -17.88 7.74 29.22
N LYS A 302 -18.88 7.37 30.02
CA LYS A 302 -19.75 8.25 30.82
C LYS A 302 -20.70 9.11 30.00
N THR A 303 -21.15 8.63 28.87
CA THR A 303 -22.21 9.26 28.06
C THR A 303 -23.60 9.10 28.70
N PHE A 304 -23.85 7.97 29.35
CA PHE A 304 -25.11 7.75 30.09
C PHE A 304 -25.13 8.48 31.42
N GLU A 305 -26.32 8.57 32.00
CA GLU A 305 -26.50 9.13 33.34
C GLU A 305 -25.95 8.16 34.39
N TYR A 306 -24.97 8.63 35.17
CA TYR A 306 -24.39 7.91 36.30
C TYR A 306 -24.89 8.44 37.60
N ILE A 307 -25.27 7.54 38.50
CA ILE A 307 -25.70 7.83 39.86
C ILE A 307 -24.83 7.03 40.82
N SER A 308 -24.15 7.71 41.75
CA SER A 308 -23.36 7.03 42.77
C SER A 308 -24.21 6.12 43.63
N ALA A 309 -23.79 4.87 43.86
CA ALA A 309 -24.45 3.94 44.77
C ALA A 309 -24.53 4.51 46.20
N ALA A 310 -23.55 5.35 46.59
CA ALA A 310 -23.58 6.06 47.86
C ALA A 310 -24.80 7.02 47.98
N ASP A 311 -25.14 7.73 46.91
CA ASP A 311 -26.29 8.63 46.90
C ASP A 311 -27.61 7.87 46.99
N VAL A 312 -27.70 6.73 46.32
CA VAL A 312 -28.88 5.85 46.41
C VAL A 312 -29.03 5.31 47.83
N LEU A 313 -27.94 4.76 48.41
CA LEU A 313 -27.97 4.23 49.78
C LEU A 313 -28.27 5.29 50.83
N ALA A 314 -27.82 6.50 50.65
CA ALA A 314 -28.11 7.62 51.53
C ALA A 314 -29.51 8.24 51.31
N GLY A 315 -30.27 7.81 50.31
CA GLY A 315 -31.60 8.37 49.99
C GLY A 315 -31.54 9.79 49.39
N ARG A 316 -30.41 10.21 48.82
CA ARG A 316 -30.22 11.53 48.23
C ARG A 316 -30.71 11.66 46.79
N VAL A 317 -31.15 10.54 46.18
CA VAL A 317 -31.56 10.49 44.76
C VAL A 317 -33.06 10.74 44.64
N PRO A 318 -33.52 11.77 43.92
CA PRO A 318 -34.94 11.98 43.69
C PRO A 318 -35.52 10.89 42.77
N LYS A 319 -36.77 10.50 43.01
CA LYS A 319 -37.47 9.44 42.29
C LYS A 319 -37.48 9.65 40.77
N SER A 320 -37.57 10.89 40.31
CA SER A 320 -37.60 11.27 38.90
C SER A 320 -36.35 10.84 38.10
N ARG A 321 -35.21 10.64 38.76
CA ARG A 321 -33.99 10.21 38.10
C ARG A 321 -33.97 8.73 37.70
N LEU A 322 -34.75 7.89 38.40
CA LEU A 322 -34.77 6.44 38.24
C LEU A 322 -36.12 5.91 37.75
N GLN A 323 -37.21 6.61 38.02
CA GLN A 323 -38.58 6.17 37.69
C GLN A 323 -38.74 5.91 36.18
N GLY A 324 -39.24 4.73 35.83
CA GLY A 324 -39.51 4.35 34.45
C GLY A 324 -38.25 4.08 33.62
N LYS A 325 -37.07 3.99 34.25
CA LYS A 325 -35.79 3.69 33.58
C LYS A 325 -35.35 2.25 33.81
N ILE A 326 -34.51 1.75 32.95
CA ILE A 326 -33.74 0.51 33.11
C ILE A 326 -32.45 0.87 33.82
N SER A 327 -32.12 0.18 34.91
CA SER A 327 -30.92 0.46 35.70
C SER A 327 -29.92 -0.68 35.57
N PHE A 328 -28.63 -0.33 35.35
CA PHE A 328 -27.51 -1.25 35.51
C PHE A 328 -26.71 -0.88 36.74
N VAL A 329 -26.36 -1.86 37.56
CA VAL A 329 -25.46 -1.69 38.71
C VAL A 329 -24.13 -2.33 38.36
N GLY A 330 -23.08 -1.53 38.42
CA GLY A 330 -21.71 -2.00 38.14
C GLY A 330 -20.69 -1.15 38.86
N THR A 331 -19.42 -1.36 38.60
CA THR A 331 -18.32 -0.64 39.25
C THR A 331 -17.44 0.11 38.28
N THR A 332 -17.12 1.38 38.61
CA THR A 332 -16.03 2.11 37.92
C THR A 332 -14.89 2.48 38.87
N ALA A 333 -14.90 2.03 40.10
CA ALA A 333 -13.86 2.32 41.08
C ALA A 333 -12.48 1.73 40.66
N SER A 334 -11.43 2.44 41.05
CA SER A 334 -10.06 2.03 40.75
C SER A 334 -9.72 0.65 41.37
N GLY A 335 -9.05 -0.21 40.61
CA GLY A 335 -8.70 -1.59 41.05
C GLY A 335 -9.82 -2.63 40.79
N MET A 336 -11.03 -2.21 40.46
CA MET A 336 -12.15 -3.10 40.09
C MET A 336 -12.66 -2.83 38.65
N LYS A 337 -11.99 -1.95 37.95
CA LYS A 337 -12.39 -1.50 36.59
C LYS A 337 -12.25 -2.63 35.60
N GLU A 338 -13.34 -3.16 35.11
CA GLU A 338 -13.36 -3.85 33.81
C GLU A 338 -13.34 -2.82 32.70
N LEU A 339 -12.11 -2.36 32.36
CA LEU A 339 -11.93 -1.38 31.30
C LEU A 339 -11.82 -2.11 29.96
N LYS A 340 -12.57 -1.63 29.00
CA LYS A 340 -12.55 -2.15 27.62
C LYS A 340 -12.07 -1.05 26.68
N SER A 341 -11.21 -1.41 25.74
CA SER A 341 -10.84 -0.49 24.66
C SER A 341 -11.93 -0.50 23.59
N THR A 342 -12.43 0.67 23.23
CA THR A 342 -13.43 0.86 22.17
C THR A 342 -12.88 1.77 21.08
N PRO A 343 -13.52 1.89 19.90
CA PRO A 343 -13.11 2.83 18.86
C PRO A 343 -13.08 4.31 19.29
N PHE A 344 -13.82 4.68 20.36
CA PHE A 344 -13.91 6.06 20.85
C PHE A 344 -13.08 6.33 22.09
N ASP A 345 -12.83 5.30 22.90
CA ASP A 345 -12.22 5.45 24.21
C ASP A 345 -11.40 4.21 24.57
N PRO A 346 -10.11 4.33 24.87
CA PRO A 346 -9.29 3.21 25.31
C PRO A 346 -9.67 2.71 26.73
N VAL A 347 -10.48 3.48 27.47
CA VAL A 347 -10.82 3.24 28.87
C VAL A 347 -12.34 3.32 29.09
N PHE A 348 -13.08 2.44 28.42
CA PHE A 348 -14.55 2.43 28.48
C PHE A 348 -15.05 1.50 29.58
N PRO A 349 -16.01 1.93 30.46
CA PRO A 349 -16.54 1.10 31.52
C PRO A 349 -17.35 -0.10 30.99
N GLY A 350 -17.11 -1.31 31.53
CA GLY A 350 -17.81 -2.53 31.09
C GLY A 350 -19.33 -2.44 31.29
N VAL A 351 -19.78 -1.89 32.39
CA VAL A 351 -21.19 -1.72 32.68
C VAL A 351 -21.91 -0.81 31.66
N GLU A 352 -21.22 0.18 31.10
CA GLU A 352 -21.79 1.09 30.10
C GLU A 352 -21.99 0.39 28.74
N VAL A 353 -21.28 -0.71 28.47
CA VAL A 353 -21.52 -1.53 27.29
C VAL A 353 -22.93 -2.10 27.29
N HIS A 354 -23.38 -2.61 28.44
CA HIS A 354 -24.75 -3.13 28.58
C HIS A 354 -25.81 -2.03 28.38
N ALA A 355 -25.58 -0.84 28.94
CA ALA A 355 -26.46 0.32 28.74
C ALA A 355 -26.50 0.71 27.23
N THR A 356 -25.38 0.74 26.56
CA THR A 356 -25.27 1.05 25.13
C THR A 356 -26.05 0.04 24.28
N VAL A 357 -25.93 -1.25 24.56
CA VAL A 357 -26.68 -2.29 23.82
C VAL A 357 -28.20 -2.13 23.99
N VAL A 358 -28.65 -1.86 25.21
CA VAL A 358 -30.09 -1.60 25.45
C VAL A 358 -30.57 -0.33 24.74
N ASP A 359 -29.75 0.73 24.73
CA ASP A 359 -30.07 1.96 23.99
C ASP A 359 -30.15 1.69 22.47
N ASN A 360 -29.19 0.92 21.90
CA ASN A 360 -29.24 0.56 20.48
C ASN A 360 -30.50 -0.23 20.12
N ILE A 361 -30.92 -1.16 20.98
CA ILE A 361 -32.14 -1.96 20.75
C ILE A 361 -33.40 -1.07 20.82
N LEU A 362 -33.51 -0.24 21.84
CA LEU A 362 -34.68 0.63 22.03
C LEU A 362 -34.82 1.71 20.96
N LYS A 363 -33.68 2.21 20.44
CA LYS A 363 -33.64 3.21 19.37
C LYS A 363 -33.68 2.59 17.97
N LYS A 364 -33.58 1.26 17.86
CA LYS A 364 -33.44 0.53 16.60
C LYS A 364 -32.22 1.02 15.78
N ASP A 365 -31.16 1.43 16.47
CA ASP A 365 -29.97 1.99 15.89
C ASP A 365 -28.88 0.90 15.76
N PHE A 366 -29.10 0.02 14.80
CA PHE A 366 -28.22 -1.11 14.59
C PHE A 366 -27.17 -0.81 13.53
N ARG A 367 -25.97 -1.33 13.75
CA ARG A 367 -24.92 -1.44 12.74
C ARG A 367 -24.84 -2.89 12.33
N VAL A 368 -24.82 -3.15 11.03
CA VAL A 368 -24.91 -4.52 10.52
C VAL A 368 -23.85 -4.75 9.45
N ARG A 369 -23.17 -5.87 9.53
CA ARG A 369 -22.44 -6.42 8.41
C ARG A 369 -23.18 -7.66 7.90
N PRO A 370 -23.99 -7.53 6.84
CA PRO A 370 -24.77 -8.65 6.32
C PRO A 370 -23.86 -9.80 5.86
N GLN A 371 -24.37 -11.04 5.86
CA GLN A 371 -23.60 -12.22 5.42
C GLN A 371 -23.15 -12.11 3.96
N TRP A 372 -23.93 -11.45 3.11
CA TRP A 372 -23.58 -11.20 1.71
C TRP A 372 -22.47 -10.14 1.50
N ALA A 373 -22.11 -9.37 2.53
CA ALA A 373 -21.14 -8.28 2.42
C ALA A 373 -19.78 -8.76 1.89
N ALA A 374 -19.27 -9.87 2.42
CA ALA A 374 -17.98 -10.44 1.99
C ALA A 374 -18.02 -10.86 0.51
N GLY A 375 -19.13 -11.42 0.04
CA GLY A 375 -19.32 -11.77 -1.38
C GLY A 375 -19.35 -10.51 -2.26
N CYS A 376 -20.10 -9.49 -1.85
CA CYS A 376 -20.18 -8.21 -2.56
C CYS A 376 -18.80 -7.51 -2.62
N GLU A 377 -18.08 -7.45 -1.51
CA GLU A 377 -16.71 -6.91 -1.46
C GLU A 377 -15.77 -7.66 -2.42
N SER A 378 -15.86 -8.99 -2.44
CA SER A 378 -15.07 -9.83 -3.35
C SER A 378 -15.42 -9.59 -4.84
N MET A 379 -16.68 -9.43 -5.16
CA MET A 379 -17.12 -9.06 -6.52
C MET A 379 -16.61 -7.66 -6.91
N LEU A 380 -16.64 -6.71 -5.98
CA LEU A 380 -16.11 -5.36 -6.21
C LEU A 380 -14.59 -5.37 -6.44
N ILE A 381 -13.83 -6.21 -5.74
CA ILE A 381 -12.38 -6.37 -5.99
C ILE A 381 -12.15 -6.77 -7.45
N VAL A 382 -12.87 -7.79 -7.93
CA VAL A 382 -12.73 -8.28 -9.30
C VAL A 382 -13.19 -7.23 -10.32
N ALA A 383 -14.34 -6.62 -10.09
CA ALA A 383 -14.89 -5.60 -10.99
C ALA A 383 -13.97 -4.36 -11.08
N CYS A 384 -13.49 -3.86 -9.95
CA CYS A 384 -12.55 -2.73 -9.89
C CYS A 384 -11.22 -3.07 -10.56
N GLY A 385 -10.69 -4.27 -10.29
CA GLY A 385 -9.45 -4.73 -10.89
C GLY A 385 -9.56 -4.86 -12.41
N PHE A 386 -10.61 -5.48 -12.91
CA PHE A 386 -10.84 -5.62 -14.35
C PHE A 386 -11.06 -4.26 -15.02
N LEU A 387 -11.91 -3.40 -14.44
CA LEU A 387 -12.22 -2.08 -14.98
C LEU A 387 -10.98 -1.19 -15.00
N SER A 388 -10.16 -1.21 -13.95
CA SER A 388 -8.89 -0.47 -13.91
C SER A 388 -7.91 -0.95 -14.99
N ALA A 389 -7.77 -2.26 -15.18
CA ALA A 389 -6.94 -2.83 -16.24
C ALA A 389 -7.45 -2.42 -17.63
N LEU A 390 -8.76 -2.40 -17.83
CA LEU A 390 -9.40 -1.98 -19.07
C LEU A 390 -9.14 -0.50 -19.37
N ILE A 391 -9.35 0.38 -18.39
CA ILE A 391 -9.08 1.82 -18.50
C ILE A 391 -7.60 2.04 -18.82
N LEU A 392 -6.69 1.48 -18.04
CA LEU A 392 -5.25 1.60 -18.22
C LEU A 392 -4.77 1.05 -19.57
N SER A 393 -5.41 0.02 -20.13
CA SER A 393 -5.06 -0.53 -21.44
C SER A 393 -5.45 0.38 -22.61
N ARG A 394 -6.47 1.26 -22.43
CA ARG A 394 -7.05 2.06 -23.51
C ARG A 394 -6.73 3.54 -23.47
N THR A 395 -6.43 4.09 -22.28
CA THR A 395 -6.24 5.53 -22.08
C THR A 395 -4.79 5.86 -21.72
N GLY A 396 -4.41 7.13 -21.93
CA GLY A 396 -3.15 7.69 -21.46
C GLY A 396 -3.14 7.90 -19.95
N ALA A 397 -1.96 8.18 -19.37
CA ALA A 397 -1.77 8.28 -17.91
C ALA A 397 -2.71 9.30 -17.25
N GLY A 398 -2.85 10.52 -17.81
CA GLY A 398 -3.70 11.56 -17.23
C GLY A 398 -5.19 11.17 -17.18
N TRP A 399 -5.75 10.68 -18.27
CA TRP A 399 -7.14 10.21 -18.31
C TRP A 399 -7.38 8.99 -17.44
N SER A 400 -6.41 8.07 -17.37
CA SER A 400 -6.51 6.92 -16.46
C SER A 400 -6.59 7.37 -15.00
N SER A 401 -5.73 8.31 -14.58
CA SER A 401 -5.73 8.84 -13.21
C SER A 401 -7.07 9.49 -12.86
N LEU A 402 -7.60 10.31 -13.77
CA LEU A 402 -8.89 10.99 -13.56
C LEU A 402 -10.04 9.96 -13.41
N LEU A 403 -10.17 9.03 -14.34
CA LEU A 403 -11.26 8.04 -14.34
C LEU A 403 -11.19 7.10 -13.12
N LEU A 404 -9.99 6.64 -12.75
CA LEU A 404 -9.80 5.81 -11.57
C LEU A 404 -10.02 6.60 -10.26
N GLY A 405 -9.66 7.89 -10.23
CA GLY A 405 -9.95 8.78 -9.12
C GLY A 405 -11.46 8.98 -8.91
N ILE A 406 -12.22 9.18 -9.98
CA ILE A 406 -13.70 9.27 -9.93
C ILE A 406 -14.29 7.94 -9.44
N LEU A 407 -13.82 6.82 -9.93
CA LEU A 407 -14.28 5.49 -9.51
C LEU A 407 -14.00 5.25 -8.03
N ALA A 408 -12.78 5.56 -7.58
CA ALA A 408 -12.39 5.42 -6.18
C ALA A 408 -13.25 6.29 -5.25
N MET A 409 -13.49 7.54 -5.65
CA MET A 409 -14.37 8.46 -4.93
C MET A 409 -15.80 7.92 -4.87
N GLY A 410 -16.32 7.36 -5.97
CA GLY A 410 -17.65 6.76 -6.02
C GLY A 410 -17.80 5.58 -5.06
N ILE A 411 -16.80 4.69 -5.00
CA ILE A 411 -16.78 3.54 -4.08
C ILE A 411 -16.73 4.02 -2.63
N TRP A 412 -15.85 4.98 -2.33
CA TRP A 412 -15.71 5.56 -1.00
C TRP A 412 -17.03 6.21 -0.53
N GLN A 413 -17.58 7.13 -1.33
CA GLN A 413 -18.82 7.82 -1.00
C GLN A 413 -20.02 6.87 -0.95
N GLY A 414 -20.08 5.88 -1.84
CA GLY A 414 -21.13 4.85 -1.82
C GLY A 414 -21.12 4.05 -0.51
N SER A 415 -19.94 3.57 -0.09
CA SER A 415 -19.77 2.84 1.17
C SER A 415 -20.18 3.70 2.40
N THR A 416 -19.67 4.94 2.47
CA THR A 416 -20.00 5.87 3.57
C THR A 416 -21.49 6.23 3.62
N LEU A 417 -22.11 6.47 2.46
CA LEU A 417 -23.52 6.77 2.37
C LEU A 417 -24.43 5.61 2.85
N VAL A 418 -24.09 4.38 2.44
CA VAL A 418 -24.81 3.17 2.86
C VAL A 418 -24.67 2.97 4.37
N PHE A 419 -23.46 3.17 4.90
CA PHE A 419 -23.22 3.09 6.34
C PHE A 419 -24.02 4.13 7.14
N HIS A 420 -24.01 5.40 6.72
CA HIS A 420 -24.70 6.47 7.44
C HIS A 420 -26.23 6.40 7.33
N ARG A 421 -26.77 6.02 6.15
CA ARG A 421 -28.23 6.00 5.96
C ARG A 421 -28.88 4.70 6.41
N GLN A 422 -28.22 3.57 6.22
CA GLN A 422 -28.81 2.25 6.43
C GLN A 422 -28.17 1.46 7.59
N GLY A 423 -27.08 1.95 8.16
CA GLY A 423 -26.31 1.22 9.16
C GLY A 423 -25.55 -0.01 8.64
N VAL A 424 -25.54 -0.20 7.31
CA VAL A 424 -24.91 -1.37 6.69
C VAL A 424 -23.44 -1.10 6.42
N PHE A 425 -22.57 -1.92 7.01
CA PHE A 425 -21.12 -1.84 6.81
C PHE A 425 -20.68 -2.68 5.63
N LEU A 426 -20.19 -1.99 4.59
CA LEU A 426 -19.51 -2.54 3.44
C LEU A 426 -18.13 -1.88 3.33
N SER A 427 -17.07 -2.66 3.34
CA SER A 427 -15.72 -2.11 3.29
C SER A 427 -15.29 -1.79 1.85
N PRO A 428 -14.88 -0.54 1.56
CA PRO A 428 -14.32 -0.17 0.28
C PRO A 428 -12.81 -0.47 0.19
N VAL A 429 -12.16 -0.87 1.28
CA VAL A 429 -10.69 -0.89 1.40
C VAL A 429 -10.06 -1.82 0.36
N LEU A 430 -10.51 -3.07 0.29
CA LEU A 430 -9.94 -4.04 -0.66
C LEU A 430 -10.27 -3.70 -2.14
N PRO A 431 -11.49 -3.28 -2.51
CA PRO A 431 -11.75 -2.71 -3.82
C PRO A 431 -10.85 -1.53 -4.19
N LEU A 432 -10.64 -0.58 -3.28
CA LEU A 432 -9.74 0.56 -3.49
C LEU A 432 -8.28 0.13 -3.62
N MET A 433 -7.84 -0.84 -2.82
CA MET A 433 -6.51 -1.44 -2.97
C MET A 433 -6.33 -2.10 -4.34
N SER A 434 -7.37 -2.77 -4.87
CA SER A 434 -7.32 -3.35 -6.21
C SER A 434 -7.10 -2.28 -7.30
N LEU A 435 -7.78 -1.13 -7.18
CA LEU A 435 -7.53 0.02 -8.07
C LEU A 435 -6.11 0.55 -7.93
N ALA A 436 -5.64 0.78 -6.71
CA ALA A 436 -4.33 1.35 -6.42
C ALA A 436 -3.17 0.44 -6.89
N VAL A 437 -3.25 -0.87 -6.60
CA VAL A 437 -2.25 -1.86 -7.02
C VAL A 437 -2.18 -1.94 -8.54
N ASN A 438 -3.32 -2.08 -9.22
CA ASN A 438 -3.35 -2.10 -10.68
C ASN A 438 -2.82 -0.79 -11.28
N PHE A 439 -3.23 0.36 -10.75
CA PHE A 439 -2.75 1.65 -11.23
C PHE A 439 -1.22 1.75 -11.12
N SER A 440 -0.67 1.45 -9.95
CA SER A 440 0.77 1.55 -9.69
C SER A 440 1.58 0.58 -10.56
N LEU A 441 1.22 -0.70 -10.55
CA LEU A 441 1.98 -1.74 -11.25
C LEU A 441 1.85 -1.63 -12.77
N LEU A 442 0.64 -1.37 -13.29
CA LEU A 442 0.44 -1.28 -14.73
C LEU A 442 1.00 0.03 -15.31
N THR A 443 0.96 1.13 -14.56
CA THR A 443 1.61 2.40 -14.96
C THR A 443 3.12 2.23 -14.98
N PHE A 444 3.70 1.60 -13.96
CA PHE A 444 5.13 1.26 -13.93
C PHE A 444 5.53 0.38 -15.12
N LEU A 445 4.77 -0.68 -15.41
CA LEU A 445 5.02 -1.56 -16.56
C LEU A 445 4.93 -0.81 -17.91
N LYS A 446 3.97 0.11 -18.06
CA LYS A 446 3.87 0.94 -19.28
C LYS A 446 5.09 1.83 -19.42
N PHE A 447 5.47 2.54 -18.36
CA PHE A 447 6.63 3.42 -18.34
C PHE A 447 7.92 2.66 -18.66
N TRP A 448 8.17 1.54 -17.98
CA TRP A 448 9.37 0.72 -18.21
C TRP A 448 9.47 0.22 -19.65
N ARG A 449 8.35 -0.23 -20.23
CA ARG A 449 8.31 -0.67 -21.64
C ARG A 449 8.56 0.47 -22.62
N GLU A 450 8.02 1.66 -22.33
CA GLU A 450 8.18 2.83 -23.19
C GLU A 450 9.63 3.32 -23.16
N GLU A 451 10.28 3.29 -22.02
CA GLU A 451 11.69 3.59 -21.86
C GLU A 451 12.59 2.60 -22.60
N GLN A 452 12.32 1.28 -22.48
CA GLN A 452 13.08 0.27 -23.23
C GLN A 452 12.99 0.50 -24.75
N ARG A 453 11.80 0.81 -25.25
CA ARG A 453 11.62 1.13 -26.66
C ARG A 453 12.37 2.39 -27.11
N ALA A 454 12.29 3.44 -26.29
CA ALA A 454 13.04 4.65 -26.61
C ALA A 454 14.54 4.38 -26.71
N ARG A 455 15.07 3.59 -25.79
CA ARG A 455 16.48 3.15 -25.82
C ARG A 455 16.82 2.30 -27.07
N GLU A 456 15.93 1.37 -27.44
CA GLU A 456 16.12 0.55 -28.65
C GLU A 456 16.10 1.41 -29.91
N GLN A 457 15.14 2.34 -30.04
CA GLN A 457 15.05 3.27 -31.17
C GLN A 457 16.30 4.17 -31.29
N THR A 458 16.79 4.66 -30.14
CA THR A 458 17.99 5.51 -30.13
C THR A 458 19.21 4.70 -30.59
N ARG A 459 19.33 3.44 -30.15
CA ARG A 459 20.41 2.55 -30.61
C ARG A 459 20.31 2.22 -32.10
N GLU A 460 19.09 1.92 -32.58
CA GLU A 460 18.87 1.64 -34.02
C GLU A 460 19.24 2.86 -34.87
N LEU A 461 18.84 4.06 -34.47
CA LEU A 461 19.20 5.30 -35.16
C LEU A 461 20.74 5.52 -35.21
N ALA A 462 21.40 5.29 -34.08
CA ALA A 462 22.88 5.42 -34.01
C ALA A 462 23.60 4.42 -34.96
N MET A 463 23.15 3.16 -34.97
CA MET A 463 23.69 2.14 -35.88
C MET A 463 23.44 2.48 -37.36
N VAL A 464 22.24 2.97 -37.71
CA VAL A 464 21.93 3.39 -39.09
C VAL A 464 22.80 4.57 -39.51
N GLN A 465 23.01 5.55 -38.60
CA GLN A 465 23.90 6.68 -38.87
C GLN A 465 25.33 6.24 -39.11
N GLU A 466 25.89 5.36 -38.26
CA GLU A 466 27.27 4.84 -38.44
C GLU A 466 27.44 4.06 -39.77
N ALA A 467 26.49 3.14 -40.05
CA ALA A 467 26.48 2.38 -41.30
C ALA A 467 26.37 3.29 -42.53
N THR A 468 25.61 4.40 -42.46
CA THR A 468 25.48 5.34 -43.57
C THR A 468 26.78 6.10 -43.81
N ILE A 469 27.46 6.56 -42.74
CA ILE A 469 28.78 7.23 -42.85
C ILE A 469 29.79 6.29 -43.44
N GLU A 470 29.89 5.07 -42.92
CA GLU A 470 30.82 4.05 -43.42
C GLU A 470 30.58 3.70 -44.90
N SER A 471 29.31 3.57 -45.30
CA SER A 471 28.93 3.30 -46.68
C SER A 471 29.31 4.46 -47.65
N LEU A 472 29.07 5.73 -47.22
CA LEU A 472 29.42 6.90 -47.99
C LEU A 472 30.95 7.04 -48.17
N SER A 473 31.68 6.83 -47.08
CA SER A 473 33.15 6.89 -47.10
C SER A 473 33.74 5.78 -47.96
N SER A 474 33.23 4.55 -47.84
CA SER A 474 33.66 3.41 -48.69
C SER A 474 33.33 3.64 -50.17
N LEU A 475 32.27 4.34 -50.52
CA LEU A 475 31.98 4.71 -51.92
C LEU A 475 33.05 5.64 -52.49
N VAL A 476 33.57 6.56 -51.68
CA VAL A 476 34.67 7.46 -52.09
C VAL A 476 35.97 6.67 -52.31
N GLU A 477 36.30 5.77 -51.39
CA GLU A 477 37.48 4.89 -51.48
C GLU A 477 37.42 3.95 -52.71
N THR A 478 36.23 3.54 -53.15
CA THR A 478 36.09 2.71 -54.36
C THR A 478 36.59 3.44 -55.63
N ARG A 479 36.55 4.78 -55.65
CA ARG A 479 37.08 5.61 -56.74
C ARG A 479 38.55 5.97 -56.56
N ASP A 480 39.03 6.11 -55.33
CA ASP A 480 40.42 6.37 -54.99
C ASP A 480 41.03 5.08 -54.43
N PRO A 481 42.03 4.48 -55.03
CA PRO A 481 42.59 3.18 -54.63
C PRO A 481 43.42 3.27 -53.33
N GLU A 482 42.92 3.96 -52.36
CA GLU A 482 43.39 3.86 -50.97
C GLU A 482 42.84 2.59 -50.30
N THR A 483 43.57 2.05 -49.33
CA THR A 483 43.27 0.74 -48.78
C THR A 483 42.10 0.79 -47.82
N GLY A 484 41.17 -0.21 -47.83
CA GLY A 484 39.93 -0.26 -47.09
C GLY A 484 40.01 -0.17 -45.54
N GLY A 485 41.22 -0.22 -44.98
CA GLY A 485 41.45 -0.01 -43.55
C GLY A 485 41.70 1.45 -43.15
N HIS A 486 41.96 2.34 -44.14
CA HIS A 486 42.34 3.74 -43.92
C HIS A 486 41.29 4.52 -43.09
N ILE A 487 40.01 4.39 -43.42
CA ILE A 487 38.92 5.06 -42.72
C ILE A 487 38.89 4.69 -41.22
N LYS A 488 38.99 3.41 -40.91
CA LYS A 488 38.97 2.92 -39.51
C LYS A 488 40.23 3.36 -38.77
N ARG A 489 41.40 3.36 -39.43
CA ARG A 489 42.65 3.79 -38.82
C ARG A 489 42.63 5.28 -38.50
N THR A 490 42.31 6.14 -39.47
CA THR A 490 42.26 7.61 -39.29
C THR A 490 41.22 8.02 -38.26
N GLN A 491 40.05 7.38 -38.25
CA GLN A 491 39.03 7.55 -37.20
C GLN A 491 39.62 7.32 -35.81
N ASN A 492 40.29 6.20 -35.61
CA ASN A 492 40.85 5.84 -34.30
C ASN A 492 42.06 6.71 -33.95
N TYR A 493 42.88 7.15 -34.90
CA TYR A 493 43.98 8.09 -34.64
C TYR A 493 43.47 9.44 -34.15
N VAL A 494 42.50 10.01 -34.86
CA VAL A 494 41.88 11.30 -34.46
C VAL A 494 41.26 11.20 -33.05
N LYS A 495 40.54 10.14 -32.78
CA LYS A 495 39.95 9.91 -31.44
C LYS A 495 41.02 9.79 -30.36
N THR A 496 42.10 9.03 -30.63
CA THR A 496 43.22 8.83 -29.71
C THR A 496 43.95 10.13 -29.40
N LEU A 497 44.19 10.98 -30.39
CA LEU A 497 44.77 12.32 -30.20
C LEU A 497 43.87 13.22 -29.40
N ALA A 498 42.58 13.27 -29.75
CA ALA A 498 41.60 14.08 -29.06
C ALA A 498 41.46 13.69 -27.58
N GLU A 499 41.43 12.38 -27.26
CA GLU A 499 41.42 11.87 -25.89
C GLU A 499 42.70 12.27 -25.11
N GLY A 500 43.86 12.22 -25.76
CA GLY A 500 45.13 12.64 -25.17
C GLY A 500 45.16 14.13 -24.84
N LEU A 501 44.61 14.95 -25.72
CA LEU A 501 44.59 16.41 -25.61
C LEU A 501 43.44 16.98 -24.77
N LYS A 502 42.48 16.15 -24.36
CA LYS A 502 41.27 16.56 -23.62
C LYS A 502 41.56 17.43 -22.38
N LYS A 503 42.66 17.15 -21.68
CA LYS A 503 43.06 17.88 -20.45
C LYS A 503 44.06 19.02 -20.73
N HIS A 504 44.53 19.17 -21.97
CA HIS A 504 45.49 20.21 -22.32
C HIS A 504 44.84 21.59 -22.31
N PRO A 505 45.46 22.62 -21.70
CA PRO A 505 44.85 23.94 -21.51
C PRO A 505 44.31 24.60 -22.79
N ARG A 506 44.95 24.38 -23.95
CA ARG A 506 44.51 24.95 -25.24
C ARG A 506 43.34 24.23 -25.88
N PHE A 507 43.09 22.97 -25.52
CA PHE A 507 42.11 22.11 -26.21
C PHE A 507 40.91 21.74 -25.32
N ARG A 508 41.00 21.90 -24.01
CA ARG A 508 39.98 21.44 -23.04
C ARG A 508 38.59 22.03 -23.24
N GLU A 509 38.49 23.21 -23.89
CA GLU A 509 37.19 23.87 -24.15
C GLU A 509 36.51 23.29 -25.40
N GLU A 510 37.31 22.71 -26.34
CA GLU A 510 36.83 22.15 -27.60
C GLU A 510 36.75 20.63 -27.57
N LEU A 511 37.55 19.94 -26.72
CA LEU A 511 37.66 18.48 -26.65
C LEU A 511 36.98 17.93 -25.38
N ASP A 512 35.67 18.06 -25.26
CA ASP A 512 34.89 17.29 -24.31
C ASP A 512 34.51 15.89 -24.86
N ASP A 513 33.85 15.04 -24.04
CA ASP A 513 33.51 13.68 -24.46
C ASP A 513 32.57 13.63 -25.66
N GLU A 514 31.63 14.59 -25.74
CA GLU A 514 30.66 14.71 -26.82
C GLU A 514 31.37 15.08 -28.14
N ASN A 515 32.20 16.12 -28.10
CA ASN A 515 32.96 16.59 -29.27
C ASN A 515 33.96 15.54 -29.75
N ILE A 516 34.62 14.80 -28.85
CA ILE A 516 35.53 13.70 -29.21
C ILE A 516 34.81 12.59 -30.00
N ASP A 517 33.58 12.23 -29.52
CA ASP A 517 32.77 11.24 -30.25
C ASP A 517 32.34 11.76 -31.65
N LEU A 518 31.92 13.02 -31.70
CA LEU A 518 31.55 13.69 -32.96
C LEU A 518 32.74 13.78 -33.92
N LEU A 519 33.94 14.14 -33.45
CA LEU A 519 35.19 14.17 -34.23
C LEU A 519 35.53 12.78 -34.81
N GLY A 520 35.44 11.74 -33.99
CA GLY A 520 35.65 10.38 -34.42
C GLY A 520 34.68 9.93 -35.53
N LYS A 521 33.40 10.34 -35.43
CA LYS A 521 32.36 10.07 -36.44
C LYS A 521 32.59 10.88 -37.72
N SER A 522 33.26 12.02 -37.64
CA SER A 522 33.47 12.97 -38.72
C SER A 522 34.72 12.66 -39.55
N ALA A 523 35.77 12.12 -38.92
CA ALA A 523 37.07 11.81 -39.58
C ALA A 523 36.95 10.96 -40.87
N PRO A 524 36.04 9.96 -40.97
CA PRO A 524 35.83 9.20 -42.21
C PRO A 524 35.46 10.04 -43.44
N LEU A 525 34.94 11.24 -43.24
CA LEU A 525 34.43 12.08 -44.33
C LEU A 525 35.43 13.12 -44.84
N HIS A 526 36.70 13.09 -44.36
CA HIS A 526 37.71 14.11 -44.74
C HIS A 526 37.89 14.26 -46.26
N ASP A 527 37.85 13.13 -46.97
CA ASP A 527 38.06 13.05 -48.39
C ASP A 527 36.82 12.92 -49.27
N ILE A 528 35.60 13.14 -48.66
CA ILE A 528 34.33 13.01 -49.40
C ILE A 528 34.28 13.84 -50.68
N GLY A 529 34.97 14.97 -50.72
CA GLY A 529 35.03 15.85 -51.88
C GLY A 529 35.81 15.32 -53.09
N LYS A 530 36.58 14.23 -52.94
CA LYS A 530 37.25 13.55 -54.06
C LYS A 530 36.26 13.06 -55.12
N VAL A 531 34.98 12.85 -54.74
CA VAL A 531 33.89 12.55 -55.70
C VAL A 531 33.70 13.64 -56.73
N GLY A 532 33.99 14.88 -56.39
CA GLY A 532 33.92 16.04 -57.31
C GLY A 532 35.14 16.21 -58.25
N VAL A 533 36.23 15.49 -58.02
CA VAL A 533 37.43 15.58 -58.85
C VAL A 533 37.30 14.64 -60.04
N SER A 534 37.79 15.10 -61.25
CA SER A 534 37.74 14.31 -62.46
C SER A 534 38.62 13.05 -62.37
N ASP A 535 38.13 11.90 -62.82
CA ASP A 535 38.84 10.62 -62.82
C ASP A 535 40.19 10.70 -63.55
N ARG A 536 40.31 11.54 -64.56
CA ARG A 536 41.57 11.78 -65.31
C ARG A 536 42.68 12.34 -64.40
N ILE A 537 42.29 13.06 -63.31
CA ILE A 537 43.23 13.60 -62.35
C ILE A 537 43.37 12.68 -61.16
N LEU A 538 42.24 12.18 -60.59
CA LEU A 538 42.20 11.34 -59.43
C LEU A 538 42.97 10.02 -59.69
N LEU A 539 42.77 9.39 -60.85
CA LEU A 539 43.37 8.08 -61.23
C LEU A 539 44.62 8.16 -62.08
N LYS A 540 45.21 9.35 -62.18
CA LYS A 540 46.41 9.52 -63.05
C LYS A 540 47.60 8.71 -62.57
N PRO A 541 48.12 7.81 -63.41
CA PRO A 541 49.32 7.07 -63.06
C PRO A 541 50.56 7.98 -63.13
N GLY A 542 51.01 8.45 -61.97
CA GLY A 542 52.25 9.28 -61.89
C GLY A 542 51.96 10.65 -61.19
N LYS A 543 53.03 11.51 -61.25
CA LYS A 543 52.93 12.84 -60.58
C LYS A 543 51.98 13.78 -61.34
N LEU A 544 51.17 14.51 -60.60
CA LEU A 544 50.28 15.56 -61.09
C LEU A 544 51.15 16.73 -61.57
N THR A 545 50.78 17.35 -62.70
CA THR A 545 51.33 18.64 -63.11
C THR A 545 50.80 19.76 -62.18
N PRO A 546 51.49 20.92 -62.13
CA PRO A 546 50.98 22.01 -61.25
C PRO A 546 49.51 22.38 -61.46
N PRO A 547 48.95 22.51 -62.70
CA PRO A 547 47.57 22.76 -62.94
C PRO A 547 46.65 21.62 -62.45
N GLU A 548 47.04 20.37 -62.64
CA GLU A 548 46.26 19.22 -62.16
C GLU A 548 46.28 19.14 -60.63
N PHE A 549 47.40 19.53 -60.00
CA PHE A 549 47.46 19.57 -58.53
C PHE A 549 46.53 20.67 -57.95
N GLU A 550 46.44 21.83 -58.62
CA GLU A 550 45.48 22.88 -58.24
C GLU A 550 44.02 22.40 -58.35
N GLU A 551 43.72 21.57 -59.35
CA GLU A 551 42.38 20.96 -59.44
C GLU A 551 42.16 19.87 -58.35
N MET A 552 43.16 19.09 -58.05
CA MET A 552 43.09 18.09 -56.95
C MET A 552 42.79 18.76 -55.60
N LYS A 553 43.44 19.90 -55.31
CA LYS A 553 43.19 20.65 -54.05
C LYS A 553 41.74 21.02 -53.84
N LYS A 554 40.93 21.14 -54.93
CA LYS A 554 39.51 21.51 -54.83
C LYS A 554 38.66 20.47 -54.14
N HIS A 555 39.14 19.22 -53.93
CA HIS A 555 38.37 18.24 -53.13
C HIS A 555 38.05 18.77 -51.75
N THR A 556 38.94 19.55 -51.12
CA THR A 556 38.68 20.16 -49.81
C THR A 556 37.51 21.14 -49.84
N VAL A 557 37.38 21.90 -50.91
CA VAL A 557 36.27 22.85 -51.12
C VAL A 557 34.98 22.09 -51.43
N TYR A 558 35.02 21.12 -52.32
CA TYR A 558 33.85 20.30 -52.69
C TYR A 558 33.32 19.55 -51.49
N GLY A 559 34.19 18.97 -50.62
CA GLY A 559 33.82 18.29 -49.43
C GLY A 559 33.12 19.24 -48.41
N ARG A 560 33.73 20.40 -48.14
CA ARG A 560 33.14 21.45 -47.32
C ARG A 560 31.75 21.82 -47.80
N ASP A 561 31.60 22.16 -49.09
CA ASP A 561 30.34 22.72 -49.64
C ASP A 561 29.20 21.69 -49.54
N ALA A 562 29.48 20.43 -49.82
CA ALA A 562 28.54 19.33 -49.70
C ALA A 562 28.08 19.12 -48.25
N LEU A 563 29.02 19.03 -47.31
CA LEU A 563 28.74 18.76 -45.89
C LEU A 563 28.10 19.96 -45.19
N GLN A 564 28.54 21.20 -45.49
CA GLN A 564 27.99 22.43 -44.92
C GLN A 564 26.53 22.67 -45.36
N SER A 565 26.23 22.35 -46.66
CA SER A 565 24.84 22.39 -47.13
C SER A 565 23.92 21.43 -46.41
N ALA A 566 24.44 20.25 -46.01
CA ALA A 566 23.70 19.26 -45.24
C ALA A 566 23.52 19.70 -43.78
N GLU A 567 24.51 20.31 -43.15
CA GLU A 567 24.46 20.85 -41.79
C GLU A 567 23.40 21.94 -41.66
N GLY A 568 23.35 22.86 -42.60
CA GLY A 568 22.38 23.98 -42.61
C GLY A 568 20.90 23.54 -42.52
N LYS A 569 20.59 22.30 -42.91
CA LYS A 569 19.25 21.71 -42.80
C LYS A 569 18.95 21.13 -41.39
N LEU A 570 19.99 20.82 -40.59
CA LEU A 570 19.82 20.20 -39.27
C LEU A 570 19.66 21.22 -38.13
N GLY A 571 20.11 22.48 -38.30
CA GLY A 571 19.87 23.60 -37.41
C GLY A 571 20.48 23.53 -36.02
N ARG A 572 21.40 22.61 -35.74
CA ARG A 572 22.11 22.44 -34.46
C ARG A 572 23.48 21.83 -34.65
N ILE A 573 24.34 21.93 -33.62
CA ILE A 573 25.67 21.29 -33.60
C ILE A 573 25.52 19.80 -33.88
N SER A 574 26.20 19.34 -34.93
CA SER A 574 26.16 17.94 -35.35
C SER A 574 27.55 17.51 -35.78
N PHE A 575 27.77 16.18 -35.95
CA PHE A 575 29.01 15.67 -36.47
C PHE A 575 29.39 16.27 -37.84
N LEU A 576 28.40 16.77 -38.60
CA LEU A 576 28.64 17.41 -39.90
C LEU A 576 29.46 18.68 -39.78
N ARG A 577 29.39 19.40 -38.67
CA ARG A 577 30.24 20.58 -38.41
C ARG A 577 31.73 20.15 -38.43
N PHE A 578 32.10 19.19 -37.65
CA PHE A 578 33.46 18.70 -37.63
C PHE A 578 33.84 18.06 -38.94
N ALA A 579 32.91 17.39 -39.63
CA ALA A 579 33.15 16.79 -40.92
C ALA A 579 33.53 17.80 -41.98
N TRP A 580 32.80 18.93 -42.13
CA TRP A 580 33.19 19.93 -43.13
C TRP A 580 34.43 20.73 -42.71
N GLU A 581 34.63 20.97 -41.40
CA GLU A 581 35.87 21.58 -40.93
C GLU A 581 37.08 20.70 -41.29
N ILE A 582 37.02 19.40 -41.02
CA ILE A 582 38.03 18.43 -41.37
C ILE A 582 38.23 18.39 -42.89
N ALA A 583 37.18 18.20 -43.67
CA ALA A 583 37.29 18.14 -45.14
C ALA A 583 37.94 19.38 -45.73
N TYR A 584 37.66 20.54 -45.14
CA TYR A 584 38.18 21.82 -45.64
C TYR A 584 39.61 22.13 -45.20
N THR A 585 40.06 21.60 -44.01
CA THR A 585 41.30 22.08 -43.39
C THR A 585 42.35 20.99 -43.09
N HIS A 586 42.11 19.72 -43.41
CA HIS A 586 43.05 18.67 -43.12
C HIS A 586 44.38 18.73 -43.93
N HIS A 587 44.42 19.55 -44.95
CA HIS A 587 45.62 19.85 -45.72
C HIS A 587 46.23 21.23 -45.44
N GLU A 588 45.67 21.98 -44.47
CA GLU A 588 46.34 23.17 -43.97
C GLU A 588 47.59 22.78 -43.17
N ARG A 589 48.58 23.65 -43.20
CA ARG A 589 49.85 23.40 -42.49
C ARG A 589 50.04 24.45 -41.41
N TRP A 590 50.64 24.06 -40.32
CA TRP A 590 50.85 24.96 -39.20
C TRP A 590 51.60 26.26 -39.57
N ASP A 591 52.56 26.16 -40.51
CA ASP A 591 53.35 27.30 -41.02
C ASP A 591 52.59 28.20 -42.04
N GLY A 592 51.35 27.87 -42.37
CA GLY A 592 50.52 28.60 -43.34
C GLY A 592 50.80 28.28 -44.79
N SER A 593 51.70 27.33 -45.09
CA SER A 593 52.01 26.90 -46.48
C SER A 593 51.03 25.89 -47.07
N GLY A 594 50.00 25.52 -46.31
CA GLY A 594 48.97 24.55 -46.70
C GLY A 594 47.90 25.10 -47.64
N TYR A 595 46.85 24.33 -47.87
CA TYR A 595 45.69 24.69 -48.70
C TYR A 595 44.39 24.21 -48.10
N PRO A 596 43.22 24.76 -48.48
CA PRO A 596 42.98 25.69 -49.63
C PRO A 596 43.08 27.17 -49.25
N ARG A 597 43.16 27.51 -47.94
CA ARG A 597 43.15 28.91 -47.48
C ARG A 597 44.53 29.42 -47.05
N GLY A 598 45.49 28.58 -46.83
CA GLY A 598 46.79 28.95 -46.27
C GLY A 598 46.66 29.40 -44.81
N LEU A 599 45.77 28.75 -44.01
CA LEU A 599 45.63 29.01 -42.57
C LEU A 599 46.88 28.55 -41.86
N GLY A 600 47.37 29.37 -40.92
CA GLY A 600 48.51 29.04 -40.09
C GLY A 600 48.19 29.07 -38.58
N GLY A 601 48.90 28.26 -37.83
CA GLY A 601 48.80 28.24 -36.38
C GLY A 601 47.39 27.91 -35.88
N GLU A 602 46.95 28.66 -34.91
CA GLU A 602 45.62 28.45 -34.27
C GLU A 602 44.43 28.85 -35.15
N ALA A 603 44.65 29.50 -36.30
CA ALA A 603 43.59 29.75 -37.26
C ALA A 603 43.07 28.46 -37.95
N ILE A 604 43.83 27.34 -37.87
CA ILE A 604 43.39 26.03 -38.29
C ILE A 604 42.49 25.44 -37.19
N PRO A 605 41.25 25.03 -37.47
CA PRO A 605 40.40 24.36 -36.50
C PRO A 605 41.08 23.15 -35.88
N VAL A 606 40.80 22.86 -34.60
CA VAL A 606 41.39 21.69 -33.89
C VAL A 606 41.10 20.41 -34.65
N SER A 607 39.89 20.23 -35.17
CA SER A 607 39.46 19.11 -36.00
C SER A 607 40.41 18.86 -37.21
N GLY A 608 40.77 19.96 -37.89
CA GLY A 608 41.73 19.88 -39.03
C GLY A 608 43.15 19.55 -38.63
N ARG A 609 43.66 20.14 -37.51
CA ARG A 609 44.98 19.86 -36.96
C ARG A 609 45.17 18.41 -36.57
N LEU A 610 44.15 17.82 -35.91
CA LEU A 610 44.17 16.40 -35.53
C LEU A 610 44.12 15.48 -36.75
N MET A 611 43.26 15.81 -37.74
CA MET A 611 43.14 15.01 -38.94
C MET A 611 44.41 15.07 -39.82
N ALA A 612 45.05 16.25 -39.96
CA ALA A 612 46.27 16.40 -40.73
C ALA A 612 47.38 15.47 -40.25
N LEU A 613 47.58 15.32 -38.94
CA LEU A 613 48.57 14.39 -38.40
C LEU A 613 48.12 12.93 -38.59
N ALA A 614 46.87 12.61 -38.32
CA ALA A 614 46.32 11.28 -38.45
C ALA A 614 46.41 10.75 -39.87
N ASP A 615 46.04 11.55 -40.87
CA ASP A 615 46.09 11.21 -42.27
C ASP A 615 47.54 11.07 -42.76
N ALA A 616 48.42 12.03 -42.41
CA ALA A 616 49.82 11.95 -42.76
C ALA A 616 50.52 10.69 -42.19
N TYR A 617 50.24 10.32 -40.93
CA TYR A 617 50.75 9.10 -40.32
C TYR A 617 50.27 7.85 -41.07
N ASP A 618 48.96 7.79 -41.36
CA ASP A 618 48.40 6.67 -42.13
C ASP A 618 48.98 6.59 -43.54
N ALA A 619 49.11 7.71 -44.23
CA ALA A 619 49.70 7.80 -45.55
C ALA A 619 51.16 7.33 -45.60
N MET A 620 51.92 7.49 -44.52
CA MET A 620 53.32 7.02 -44.43
C MET A 620 53.41 5.55 -44.10
N THR A 621 52.56 5.05 -43.21
CA THR A 621 52.68 3.69 -42.68
C THR A 621 51.87 2.64 -43.44
N SER A 622 50.96 3.06 -44.32
CA SER A 622 50.14 2.18 -45.17
C SER A 622 50.78 1.95 -46.55
N LYS A 623 50.47 0.79 -47.13
CA LYS A 623 50.95 0.45 -48.51
C LYS A 623 50.16 1.26 -49.53
N ARG A 624 50.86 2.07 -50.38
CA ARG A 624 50.22 2.80 -51.48
C ARG A 624 50.76 2.28 -52.82
N ILE A 625 50.02 2.45 -53.91
CA ILE A 625 50.31 1.93 -55.22
C ILE A 625 51.71 2.34 -55.71
N TYR A 626 52.15 3.54 -55.35
CA TYR A 626 53.38 4.17 -55.84
C TYR A 626 54.52 4.31 -54.81
N LYS A 627 54.27 3.91 -53.52
CA LYS A 627 55.28 4.07 -52.47
C LYS A 627 55.16 2.97 -51.43
N PRO A 628 56.27 2.24 -51.13
CA PRO A 628 56.26 1.28 -50.02
C PRO A 628 56.04 1.98 -48.69
N PRO A 629 55.39 1.33 -47.71
CA PRO A 629 55.20 1.86 -46.37
C PRO A 629 56.53 2.07 -45.65
N VAL A 630 56.66 3.17 -44.91
CA VAL A 630 57.83 3.38 -44.07
C VAL A 630 57.57 2.73 -42.70
N SER A 631 58.64 2.41 -41.97
CA SER A 631 58.47 1.87 -40.62
C SER A 631 57.82 2.87 -39.69
N HIS A 632 57.18 2.37 -38.67
CA HIS A 632 56.58 3.21 -37.60
C HIS A 632 57.58 4.24 -37.05
N ASP A 633 58.77 3.77 -36.69
CA ASP A 633 59.85 4.60 -36.12
C ASP A 633 60.32 5.70 -37.10
N SER A 634 60.31 5.40 -38.39
CA SER A 634 60.62 6.40 -39.43
C SER A 634 59.51 7.44 -39.58
N ALA A 635 58.21 7.02 -39.50
CA ALA A 635 57.08 7.93 -39.55
C ALA A 635 57.05 8.85 -38.33
N VAL A 636 57.31 8.34 -37.12
CA VAL A 636 57.48 9.10 -35.89
C VAL A 636 58.60 10.14 -36.02
N GLY A 637 59.77 9.76 -36.61
CA GLY A 637 60.87 10.67 -36.85
C GLY A 637 60.48 11.83 -37.78
N ILE A 638 59.80 11.54 -38.89
CA ILE A 638 59.32 12.56 -39.85
C ILE A 638 58.30 13.51 -39.19
N ILE A 639 57.32 13.00 -38.45
CA ILE A 639 56.34 13.81 -37.78
C ILE A 639 57.02 14.73 -36.75
N ARG A 640 58.04 14.26 -36.01
CA ARG A 640 58.81 15.05 -35.06
C ARG A 640 59.59 16.18 -35.75
N GLU A 641 60.18 15.94 -36.92
CA GLU A 641 60.89 16.97 -37.69
C GLU A 641 59.96 18.04 -38.27
N GLU A 642 58.72 17.68 -38.58
CA GLU A 642 57.68 18.58 -39.09
C GLU A 642 56.90 19.32 -37.99
N ARG A 643 57.30 19.16 -36.73
CA ARG A 643 56.72 19.90 -35.56
C ARG A 643 56.88 21.40 -35.74
N GLY A 644 55.75 22.16 -35.65
CA GLY A 644 55.71 23.60 -35.85
C GLY A 644 55.85 24.07 -37.30
N ARG A 645 55.94 23.14 -38.28
CA ARG A 645 55.93 23.37 -39.72
C ARG A 645 54.64 22.83 -40.33
N HIS A 646 54.55 21.53 -40.48
CA HIS A 646 53.33 20.90 -40.95
C HIS A 646 52.29 20.78 -39.84
N PHE A 647 52.68 20.31 -38.66
CA PHE A 647 51.78 19.95 -37.58
C PHE A 647 51.87 20.89 -36.37
N ASP A 648 50.72 21.05 -35.70
CA ASP A 648 50.63 21.77 -34.42
C ASP A 648 51.63 21.13 -33.41
N PRO A 649 52.48 21.95 -32.77
CA PRO A 649 53.45 21.46 -31.81
C PRO A 649 52.86 20.61 -30.69
N ASP A 650 51.71 21.03 -30.14
CA ASP A 650 51.08 20.34 -29.02
C ASP A 650 50.41 19.03 -29.47
N VAL A 651 49.91 18.98 -30.72
CA VAL A 651 49.36 17.75 -31.32
C VAL A 651 50.47 16.74 -31.58
N VAL A 652 51.69 17.20 -32.02
CA VAL A 652 52.86 16.34 -32.16
C VAL A 652 53.30 15.82 -30.80
N ASP A 653 53.35 16.66 -29.78
CA ASP A 653 53.78 16.25 -28.45
C ASP A 653 52.84 15.17 -27.89
N ALA A 654 51.52 15.35 -28.03
CA ALA A 654 50.52 14.31 -27.68
C ALA A 654 50.66 13.03 -28.51
N PHE A 655 50.96 13.14 -29.81
CA PHE A 655 51.22 11.99 -30.66
C PHE A 655 52.43 11.19 -30.16
N LEU A 656 53.55 11.88 -29.80
CA LEU A 656 54.75 11.21 -29.31
C LEU A 656 54.54 10.46 -28.00
N GLU A 657 53.65 10.96 -27.14
CA GLU A 657 53.21 10.25 -25.92
C GLU A 657 52.37 9.02 -26.25
N LEU A 658 51.58 9.07 -27.34
CA LEU A 658 50.58 8.06 -27.73
C LEU A 658 51.03 7.21 -28.90
N GLU A 659 52.30 7.31 -29.37
CA GLU A 659 52.81 6.60 -30.58
C GLU A 659 52.61 5.09 -30.52
N HIS A 660 52.71 4.49 -29.33
CA HIS A 660 52.49 3.07 -29.12
C HIS A 660 51.01 2.66 -29.44
N LYS A 661 50.04 3.51 -29.14
CA LYS A 661 48.61 3.29 -29.50
C LYS A 661 48.42 3.41 -31.02
N PHE A 662 49.08 4.35 -31.67
CA PHE A 662 49.03 4.49 -33.11
C PHE A 662 49.56 3.25 -33.78
N ARG A 663 50.69 2.68 -33.29
CA ARG A 663 51.23 1.44 -33.76
C ARG A 663 50.30 0.25 -33.58
N GLU A 664 49.59 0.19 -32.45
CA GLU A 664 48.58 -0.83 -32.18
C GLU A 664 47.38 -0.72 -33.14
N ILE A 665 46.82 0.49 -33.33
CA ILE A 665 45.73 0.75 -34.28
C ILE A 665 46.15 0.35 -35.70
N SER A 666 47.36 0.74 -36.17
CA SER A 666 47.86 0.39 -37.46
C SER A 666 47.93 -1.13 -37.69
N ARG A 667 48.41 -1.88 -36.67
CA ARG A 667 48.46 -3.35 -36.73
C ARG A 667 47.10 -4.02 -36.70
N LYS A 668 46.20 -3.52 -35.87
CA LYS A 668 44.85 -4.07 -35.70
C LYS A 668 44.00 -3.94 -36.96
N HIS A 669 44.19 -2.87 -37.71
CA HIS A 669 43.47 -2.57 -38.93
C HIS A 669 44.39 -2.61 -40.18
N ALA A 670 45.45 -3.42 -40.11
CA ALA A 670 46.32 -3.67 -41.28
C ALA A 670 45.51 -4.32 -42.40
N ASP A 671 45.76 -3.89 -43.64
CA ASP A 671 45.13 -4.49 -44.80
C ASP A 671 45.60 -5.93 -44.95
N ALA A 672 44.65 -6.86 -45.08
CA ALA A 672 44.91 -8.28 -45.27
C ALA A 672 45.50 -8.57 -46.68
#